data_5928704b65754f61a27f019c1668e678
#
_entry.id   5928704b65754f61a27f019c1668e678
#
_cell.length_a   1.000
_cell.length_b   1.000
_cell.length_c   1.000
_cell.angle_alpha   90.00
_cell.angle_beta   90.00
_cell.angle_gamma   90.00
#
_symmetry.space_group_name_H-M   'P 1'
#
loop_
_entity.id
_entity.type
_entity.pdbx_description
1 polymer ?
#
loop_
_entity_poly.entity_id
_entity_poly.type
_entity_poly.pdbx_seq_one_letter_code
_entity_poly.pdbx_strand_id
1 'polypeptide(L)'
;MRILLTASLLVLSAPLCVAQNFAAADTPSAPTTAPKRPVSFDVTAIDKTADPCTDFYQYACGNWMKSNPIPADQTRWGRFNELSERNNYLLYTELKAAADAPKTPLQTKYGNYFAACMNTDLADSLGAKPIDAELKAIDHLRNGKEFAALNVQLEKQFGAEQLVDAGVEQDQKDSTKQILGVDQGGLSFPDRDYYLNTDDRSITLRAQYVAHVTKMFVLLGDSPEKATEEAAAVLRIETALAKGSMSRVERRDPTKTYHIMTIAEVQKLTPAFDWKQYLDGIGMGQVATLDVSSPGFEEAMNAELLNEPLPALKSYLRWHVLHSAAPFLSKPFDAEDFAFFKQTLGGQKEEQPRWKVCTAMTDRALGEAVGQDWVKQYFPPEAKDNMEKLVHALEAALGQDIQQLSWMSPATKVEAEKKLKAIRDKIGYPENWRDYSKLIVKRDDLIGNRERNSIFETNRDLAKYGKPVDEKEWGMTPPTVNAYYSPDKNDINFPAGILQPPFYDNKADAAVNFGGIGVVIGHEMTHGFDDQGSQYDLNGNVKVWWTPEDLAKFKERTECEAKEYDGFTVASGQNLNGHLTLGENTADNGGLRIAYMALMNTLADDPAAADAKIDGYTPSQRFFLAYGQIWCQNQTEAQARLRAKTDPHSSGEWRVKGAVQNFDEFGKAFGCKAGQPMMPANGGCRVW
;
A
#
# COMPACT_ATOMS: atom_id res chain seq x y z
N MET A 1 -20.84 -11.72 84.40
CA MET A 1 -20.85 -10.84 83.25
C MET A 1 -20.38 -11.68 82.02
N ARG A 2 -21.34 -12.13 81.24
CA ARG A 2 -21.08 -13.08 80.17
C ARG A 2 -20.66 -12.31 78.89
N ILE A 3 -19.53 -12.71 78.32
CA ILE A 3 -19.03 -12.17 77.02
C ILE A 3 -19.49 -13.19 75.95
N LEU A 4 -20.30 -12.70 74.99
CA LEU A 4 -20.70 -13.46 73.80
C LEU A 4 -19.61 -13.27 72.72
N LEU A 5 -19.03 -14.42 72.26
CA LEU A 5 -18.24 -14.47 71.04
C LEU A 5 -19.18 -14.72 69.86
N THR A 6 -19.22 -13.81 68.91
CA THR A 6 -19.84 -14.04 67.60
C THR A 6 -18.78 -14.50 66.59
N ALA A 7 -18.92 -15.70 66.08
CA ALA A 7 -18.10 -16.25 64.98
C ALA A 7 -18.68 -15.79 63.66
N SER A 8 -17.89 -15.04 62.90
CA SER A 8 -18.22 -14.68 61.49
C SER A 8 -17.72 -15.76 60.53
N LEU A 9 -18.64 -16.44 59.86
CA LEU A 9 -18.32 -17.31 58.72
C LEU A 9 -17.95 -16.46 57.52
N LEU A 10 -16.69 -16.56 57.05
CA LEU A 10 -16.28 -16.10 55.73
C LEU A 10 -16.72 -17.15 54.69
N VAL A 11 -17.67 -16.80 53.86
CA VAL A 11 -18.02 -17.54 52.65
C VAL A 11 -17.03 -17.16 51.55
N LEU A 12 -16.11 -18.05 51.21
CA LEU A 12 -15.28 -17.92 50.00
C LEU A 12 -16.16 -18.21 48.76
N SER A 13 -16.54 -17.19 48.06
CA SER A 13 -17.11 -17.32 46.69
C SER A 13 -15.97 -17.50 45.69
N ALA A 14 -15.80 -18.73 45.19
CA ALA A 14 -14.98 -18.98 44.01
C ALA A 14 -15.65 -18.35 42.78
N PRO A 15 -14.91 -17.65 41.90
CA PRO A 15 -15.48 -17.19 40.63
C PRO A 15 -15.71 -18.42 39.73
N LEU A 16 -16.96 -18.67 39.36
CA LEU A 16 -17.29 -19.53 38.23
C LEU A 16 -16.73 -18.87 36.95
N CYS A 17 -15.67 -19.47 36.41
CA CYS A 17 -15.30 -19.22 34.99
C CYS A 17 -16.44 -19.77 34.12
N VAL A 18 -17.31 -18.89 33.68
CA VAL A 18 -18.22 -19.19 32.56
C VAL A 18 -17.36 -19.22 31.30
N ALA A 19 -17.02 -20.43 30.85
CA ALA A 19 -16.50 -20.63 29.50
C ALA A 19 -17.62 -20.19 28.53
N GLN A 20 -17.51 -19.00 27.98
CA GLN A 20 -18.32 -18.60 26.83
C GLN A 20 -17.93 -19.52 25.67
N ASN A 21 -18.79 -20.49 25.38
CA ASN A 21 -18.76 -21.20 24.11
C ASN A 21 -19.04 -20.15 23.00
N PHE A 22 -17.98 -19.65 22.38
CA PHE A 22 -18.12 -19.00 21.08
C PHE A 22 -18.54 -20.09 20.10
N ALA A 23 -19.84 -20.14 19.80
CA ALA A 23 -20.30 -20.88 18.63
C ALA A 23 -19.50 -20.35 17.43
N ALA A 24 -18.84 -21.26 16.72
CA ALA A 24 -18.18 -20.93 15.46
C ALA A 24 -19.26 -20.28 14.56
N ALA A 25 -19.13 -18.98 14.32
CA ALA A 25 -19.92 -18.35 13.30
C ALA A 25 -19.52 -19.02 11.98
N ASP A 26 -20.50 -19.59 11.28
CA ASP A 26 -20.27 -20.15 9.95
C ASP A 26 -19.57 -19.10 9.10
N THR A 27 -18.37 -19.41 8.61
CA THR A 27 -17.62 -18.51 7.73
C THR A 27 -18.52 -18.18 6.53
N PRO A 28 -18.84 -16.90 6.26
CA PRO A 28 -19.77 -16.57 5.19
C PRO A 28 -19.31 -17.20 3.88
N SER A 29 -20.19 -17.99 3.27
CA SER A 29 -19.92 -18.60 1.96
C SER A 29 -19.78 -17.51 0.90
N ALA A 30 -18.98 -17.77 -0.14
CA ALA A 30 -18.88 -16.83 -1.25
C ALA A 30 -20.26 -16.56 -1.87
N PRO A 31 -20.53 -15.33 -2.34
CA PRO A 31 -21.75 -15.02 -3.07
C PRO A 31 -21.93 -15.96 -4.25
N THR A 32 -23.17 -16.30 -4.59
CA THR A 32 -23.47 -17.13 -5.78
C THR A 32 -23.47 -16.33 -7.08
N THR A 33 -23.46 -15.01 -6.99
CA THR A 33 -23.45 -14.07 -8.12
C THR A 33 -22.43 -12.97 -7.90
N ALA A 34 -21.84 -12.47 -8.99
CA ALA A 34 -20.90 -11.35 -8.93
C ALA A 34 -21.54 -10.11 -8.33
N PRO A 35 -20.80 -9.36 -7.49
CA PRO A 35 -21.21 -8.04 -7.06
C PRO A 35 -21.63 -7.16 -8.25
N LYS A 36 -22.61 -6.28 -8.04
CA LYS A 36 -23.09 -5.38 -9.09
C LYS A 36 -21.92 -4.56 -9.67
N ARG A 37 -21.88 -4.42 -10.99
CA ARG A 37 -20.91 -3.55 -11.64
C ARG A 37 -21.18 -2.09 -11.24
N PRO A 38 -20.16 -1.34 -10.74
CA PRO A 38 -20.32 0.08 -10.50
C PRO A 38 -20.72 0.84 -11.76
N VAL A 39 -21.38 1.96 -11.62
CA VAL A 39 -21.73 2.86 -12.73
C VAL A 39 -20.69 3.97 -12.85
N SER A 40 -20.42 4.43 -14.07
CA SER A 40 -19.40 5.44 -14.36
C SER A 40 -19.78 6.82 -13.82
N PHE A 41 -21.08 7.17 -13.90
CA PHE A 41 -21.62 8.41 -13.39
C PHE A 41 -22.97 8.13 -12.69
N ASP A 42 -23.08 8.53 -11.43
CA ASP A 42 -24.24 8.23 -10.61
C ASP A 42 -24.93 9.52 -10.14
N VAL A 43 -25.97 9.92 -10.86
CA VAL A 43 -26.78 11.10 -10.47
C VAL A 43 -27.47 10.94 -9.11
N THR A 44 -27.67 9.69 -8.65
CA THR A 44 -28.32 9.42 -7.35
C THR A 44 -27.36 9.60 -6.17
N ALA A 45 -26.03 9.56 -6.44
CA ALA A 45 -25.00 9.84 -5.45
C ALA A 45 -24.99 11.30 -4.98
N ILE A 46 -25.52 12.23 -5.83
CA ILE A 46 -25.44 13.67 -5.64
C ILE A 46 -26.43 14.11 -4.55
N ASP A 47 -25.91 14.75 -3.50
CA ASP A 47 -26.74 15.40 -2.46
C ASP A 47 -27.02 16.86 -2.84
N LYS A 48 -28.15 17.07 -3.53
CA LYS A 48 -28.60 18.41 -3.99
C LYS A 48 -28.96 19.36 -2.84
N THR A 49 -28.94 18.91 -1.59
CA THR A 49 -29.17 19.76 -0.41
C THR A 49 -27.88 20.44 0.07
N ALA A 50 -26.71 19.91 -0.30
CA ALA A 50 -25.43 20.54 -0.05
C ALA A 50 -25.13 21.61 -1.11
N ASP A 51 -24.41 22.67 -0.71
CA ASP A 51 -23.91 23.69 -1.64
C ASP A 51 -22.51 23.28 -2.13
N PRO A 52 -22.30 23.07 -3.45
CA PRO A 52 -21.02 22.66 -4.01
C PRO A 52 -19.87 23.66 -3.73
N CYS A 53 -20.19 24.94 -3.50
CA CYS A 53 -19.20 25.96 -3.19
C CYS A 53 -18.78 25.98 -1.70
N THR A 54 -19.55 25.27 -0.84
CA THR A 54 -19.27 25.12 0.58
C THR A 54 -18.64 23.76 0.88
N ASP A 55 -19.21 22.69 0.35
CA ASP A 55 -18.70 21.32 0.51
C ASP A 55 -18.99 20.50 -0.75
N PHE A 56 -18.05 20.51 -1.69
CA PHE A 56 -18.22 19.80 -2.94
C PHE A 56 -18.19 18.27 -2.76
N TYR A 57 -17.47 17.76 -1.77
CA TYR A 57 -17.44 16.32 -1.52
C TYR A 57 -18.80 15.81 -1.03
N GLN A 58 -19.40 16.54 -0.08
CA GLN A 58 -20.78 16.24 0.36
C GLN A 58 -21.78 16.36 -0.81
N TYR A 59 -21.63 17.38 -1.67
CA TYR A 59 -22.49 17.53 -2.84
C TYR A 59 -22.36 16.33 -3.79
N ALA A 60 -21.14 15.93 -4.16
CA ALA A 60 -20.90 14.86 -5.14
C ALA A 60 -21.19 13.46 -4.59
N CYS A 61 -20.95 13.22 -3.29
CA CYS A 61 -20.91 11.90 -2.65
C CYS A 61 -21.97 11.65 -1.57
N GLY A 62 -22.67 12.69 -1.07
CA GLY A 62 -23.43 12.62 0.17
C GLY A 62 -24.49 11.52 0.21
N ASN A 63 -25.25 11.32 -0.86
CA ASN A 63 -26.24 10.26 -0.92
C ASN A 63 -25.61 8.87 -1.10
N TRP A 64 -24.49 8.79 -1.84
CA TRP A 64 -23.73 7.53 -1.94
C TRP A 64 -23.23 7.09 -0.58
N MET A 65 -22.60 8.00 0.19
CA MET A 65 -22.07 7.71 1.54
C MET A 65 -23.16 7.23 2.49
N LYS A 66 -24.35 7.85 2.45
CA LYS A 66 -25.52 7.44 3.26
C LYS A 66 -26.00 6.03 2.90
N SER A 67 -25.94 5.66 1.62
CA SER A 67 -26.50 4.40 1.10
C SER A 67 -25.48 3.24 1.13
N ASN A 68 -24.21 3.52 1.36
CA ASN A 68 -23.12 2.56 1.31
C ASN A 68 -22.31 2.54 2.63
N PRO A 69 -22.87 2.01 3.73
CA PRO A 69 -22.15 1.89 4.99
C PRO A 69 -20.96 0.95 4.82
N ILE A 70 -19.97 1.10 5.70
CA ILE A 70 -18.77 0.25 5.72
C ILE A 70 -19.21 -1.18 6.08
N PRO A 71 -18.93 -2.21 5.24
CA PRO A 71 -19.13 -3.60 5.59
C PRO A 71 -18.35 -3.98 6.86
N ALA A 72 -18.86 -4.92 7.66
CA ALA A 72 -18.25 -5.28 8.93
C ALA A 72 -16.82 -5.86 8.77
N ASP A 73 -16.55 -6.51 7.64
CA ASP A 73 -15.25 -7.08 7.25
C ASP A 73 -14.30 -6.05 6.60
N GLN A 74 -14.64 -4.75 6.65
CA GLN A 74 -13.86 -3.67 6.06
C GLN A 74 -13.63 -2.53 7.07
N THR A 75 -12.57 -1.75 6.87
CA THR A 75 -12.30 -0.51 7.63
C THR A 75 -12.65 0.76 6.85
N ARG A 76 -12.83 0.62 5.56
CA ARG A 76 -13.28 1.66 4.63
C ARG A 76 -14.11 1.04 3.51
N TRP A 77 -15.01 1.85 2.95
CA TRP A 77 -15.79 1.47 1.78
C TRP A 77 -15.93 2.64 0.83
N GLY A 78 -15.51 2.47 -0.40
CA GLY A 78 -15.51 3.50 -1.43
C GLY A 78 -15.63 2.91 -2.83
N ARG A 79 -15.63 3.77 -3.85
CA ARG A 79 -15.79 3.36 -5.25
C ARG A 79 -14.67 2.41 -5.71
N PHE A 80 -13.44 2.62 -5.26
CA PHE A 80 -12.33 1.68 -5.46
C PHE A 80 -12.64 0.30 -4.85
N ASN A 81 -13.21 0.29 -3.64
CA ASN A 81 -13.56 -0.96 -2.96
C ASN A 81 -14.68 -1.72 -3.67
N GLU A 82 -15.70 -1.02 -4.21
CA GLU A 82 -16.79 -1.66 -4.99
C GLU A 82 -16.22 -2.40 -6.19
N LEU A 83 -15.29 -1.78 -6.94
CA LEU A 83 -14.67 -2.43 -8.10
C LEU A 83 -13.71 -3.54 -7.69
N SER A 84 -12.90 -3.32 -6.64
CA SER A 84 -11.98 -4.35 -6.11
C SER A 84 -12.74 -5.58 -5.62
N GLU A 85 -13.87 -5.40 -4.93
CA GLU A 85 -14.71 -6.51 -4.47
C GLU A 85 -15.26 -7.33 -5.63
N ARG A 86 -15.66 -6.64 -6.71
CA ARG A 86 -16.09 -7.32 -7.93
C ARG A 86 -14.94 -8.08 -8.60
N ASN A 87 -13.77 -7.46 -8.75
CA ASN A 87 -12.60 -8.13 -9.34
C ASN A 87 -12.16 -9.34 -8.50
N ASN A 88 -12.16 -9.21 -7.17
CA ASN A 88 -11.88 -10.31 -6.25
C ASN A 88 -12.87 -11.47 -6.42
N TYR A 89 -14.14 -11.17 -6.61
CA TYR A 89 -15.13 -12.22 -6.88
C TYR A 89 -14.88 -12.93 -8.23
N LEU A 90 -14.53 -12.17 -9.27
CA LEU A 90 -14.21 -12.75 -10.59
C LEU A 90 -12.95 -13.62 -10.51
N LEU A 91 -11.91 -13.14 -9.81
CA LEU A 91 -10.71 -13.96 -9.50
C LEU A 91 -11.07 -15.23 -8.73
N TYR A 92 -11.88 -15.11 -7.68
CA TYR A 92 -12.35 -16.26 -6.91
C TYR A 92 -13.00 -17.32 -7.80
N THR A 93 -13.84 -16.92 -8.77
CA THR A 93 -14.49 -17.88 -9.66
C THR A 93 -13.50 -18.63 -10.53
N GLU A 94 -12.46 -17.95 -11.03
CA GLU A 94 -11.36 -18.58 -11.79
C GLU A 94 -10.53 -19.53 -10.91
N LEU A 95 -10.15 -19.08 -9.71
CA LEU A 95 -9.36 -19.87 -8.76
C LEU A 95 -10.10 -21.11 -8.32
N LYS A 96 -11.41 -20.99 -8.03
CA LYS A 96 -12.26 -22.12 -7.68
C LYS A 96 -12.37 -23.11 -8.82
N ALA A 97 -12.62 -22.65 -10.03
CA ALA A 97 -12.70 -23.52 -11.21
C ALA A 97 -11.39 -24.28 -11.45
N ALA A 98 -10.24 -23.61 -11.27
CA ALA A 98 -8.92 -24.24 -11.39
C ALA A 98 -8.62 -25.20 -10.23
N ALA A 99 -9.09 -24.94 -9.02
CA ALA A 99 -8.96 -25.85 -7.90
C ALA A 99 -9.80 -27.12 -8.07
N ASP A 100 -11.00 -26.99 -8.66
CA ASP A 100 -11.91 -28.12 -8.88
C ASP A 100 -11.52 -28.96 -10.09
N ALA A 101 -11.17 -28.33 -11.24
CA ALA A 101 -10.89 -28.99 -12.51
C ALA A 101 -9.88 -28.22 -13.37
N PRO A 102 -8.58 -28.23 -13.02
CA PRO A 102 -7.54 -27.51 -13.76
C PRO A 102 -7.38 -28.07 -15.18
N LYS A 103 -7.24 -27.17 -16.16
CA LYS A 103 -7.09 -27.53 -17.59
C LYS A 103 -5.65 -27.40 -18.09
N THR A 104 -4.79 -26.68 -17.34
CA THR A 104 -3.39 -26.44 -17.69
C THR A 104 -2.49 -26.65 -16.48
N PRO A 105 -1.17 -26.87 -16.68
CA PRO A 105 -0.21 -26.91 -15.56
C PRO A 105 -0.21 -25.65 -14.72
N LEU A 106 -0.45 -24.48 -15.34
CA LEU A 106 -0.50 -23.21 -14.62
C LEU A 106 -1.75 -23.12 -13.73
N GLN A 107 -2.91 -23.54 -14.27
CA GLN A 107 -4.14 -23.66 -13.50
C GLN A 107 -4.00 -24.63 -12.31
N THR A 108 -3.27 -25.74 -12.51
CA THR A 108 -2.97 -26.67 -11.41
C THR A 108 -2.19 -25.98 -10.29
N LYS A 109 -1.21 -25.11 -10.62
CA LYS A 109 -0.42 -24.39 -9.60
C LYS A 109 -1.30 -23.44 -8.78
N TYR A 110 -1.95 -22.47 -9.42
CA TYR A 110 -2.73 -21.50 -8.69
C TYR A 110 -4.01 -22.09 -8.06
N GLY A 111 -4.62 -23.11 -8.67
CA GLY A 111 -5.72 -23.85 -8.09
C GLY A 111 -5.32 -24.63 -6.82
N ASN A 112 -4.14 -25.27 -6.82
CA ASN A 112 -3.61 -25.94 -5.64
C ASN A 112 -3.24 -24.95 -4.52
N TYR A 113 -2.67 -23.79 -4.87
CA TYR A 113 -2.34 -22.74 -3.89
C TYR A 113 -3.61 -22.22 -3.20
N PHE A 114 -4.63 -21.90 -3.98
CA PHE A 114 -5.94 -21.49 -3.49
C PHE A 114 -6.59 -22.58 -2.62
N ALA A 115 -6.59 -23.83 -3.08
CA ALA A 115 -7.17 -24.95 -2.34
C ALA A 115 -6.46 -25.20 -1.01
N ALA A 116 -5.13 -25.07 -0.95
CA ALA A 116 -4.38 -25.19 0.31
C ALA A 116 -4.79 -24.09 1.30
N CYS A 117 -5.01 -22.88 0.84
CA CYS A 117 -5.50 -21.77 1.67
C CYS A 117 -6.92 -21.99 2.17
N MET A 118 -7.80 -22.55 1.34
CA MET A 118 -9.20 -22.82 1.70
C MET A 118 -9.38 -24.00 2.69
N ASN A 119 -8.34 -24.81 2.92
CA ASN A 119 -8.40 -25.98 3.79
C ASN A 119 -8.11 -25.62 5.26
N THR A 120 -9.08 -24.96 5.89
CA THR A 120 -8.98 -24.53 7.30
C THR A 120 -8.92 -25.70 8.27
N ASP A 121 -9.62 -26.82 8.01
CA ASP A 121 -9.60 -28.01 8.84
C ASP A 121 -8.17 -28.59 8.96
N LEU A 122 -7.42 -28.59 7.87
CA LEU A 122 -6.02 -29.01 7.90
C LEU A 122 -5.16 -28.01 8.69
N ALA A 123 -5.33 -26.71 8.50
CA ALA A 123 -4.61 -25.69 9.26
C ALA A 123 -4.88 -25.84 10.77
N ASP A 124 -6.15 -26.04 11.18
CA ASP A 124 -6.53 -26.26 12.56
C ASP A 124 -5.92 -27.54 13.14
N SER A 125 -5.88 -28.62 12.37
CA SER A 125 -5.28 -29.89 12.81
C SER A 125 -3.77 -29.82 13.00
N LEU A 126 -3.10 -28.95 12.26
CA LEU A 126 -1.65 -28.78 12.31
C LEU A 126 -1.20 -27.83 13.44
N GLY A 127 -2.04 -26.87 13.85
CA GLY A 127 -1.68 -25.86 14.87
C GLY A 127 -0.49 -25.02 14.41
N ALA A 128 0.55 -24.93 15.25
CA ALA A 128 1.80 -24.24 14.94
C ALA A 128 2.88 -25.15 14.29
N LYS A 129 2.62 -26.44 14.08
CA LYS A 129 3.60 -27.37 13.51
C LYS A 129 4.25 -26.91 12.21
N PRO A 130 3.54 -26.19 11.30
CA PRO A 130 4.15 -25.74 10.05
C PRO A 130 5.37 -24.84 10.21
N ILE A 131 5.56 -24.16 11.36
CA ILE A 131 6.71 -23.29 11.65
C ILE A 131 7.70 -23.91 12.67
N ASP A 132 7.55 -25.19 13.00
CA ASP A 132 8.39 -25.89 13.98
C ASP A 132 9.88 -25.93 13.59
N ALA A 133 10.17 -25.97 12.30
CA ALA A 133 11.55 -26.05 11.81
C ALA A 133 12.31 -24.73 12.09
N GLU A 134 11.65 -23.60 11.85
CA GLU A 134 12.17 -22.25 12.08
C GLU A 134 12.33 -21.97 13.58
N LEU A 135 11.31 -22.29 14.37
CA LEU A 135 11.39 -22.16 15.82
C LEU A 135 12.54 -22.98 16.41
N LYS A 136 12.75 -24.22 15.94
CA LYS A 136 13.90 -25.05 16.33
C LYS A 136 15.24 -24.47 15.86
N ALA A 137 15.29 -23.91 14.66
CA ALA A 137 16.51 -23.25 14.17
C ALA A 137 16.89 -22.06 15.07
N ILE A 138 15.89 -21.27 15.49
CA ILE A 138 16.09 -20.16 16.44
C ILE A 138 16.53 -20.69 17.82
N ASP A 139 15.93 -21.77 18.32
CA ASP A 139 16.32 -22.37 19.60
C ASP A 139 17.77 -22.89 19.61
N HIS A 140 18.28 -23.35 18.46
CA HIS A 140 19.64 -23.81 18.31
C HIS A 140 20.67 -22.69 18.19
N LEU A 141 20.29 -21.43 18.03
CA LEU A 141 21.21 -20.28 18.01
C LEU A 141 22.00 -20.22 19.32
N ARG A 142 23.33 -20.24 19.24
CA ARG A 142 24.24 -20.32 20.41
C ARG A 142 24.95 -19.01 20.71
N ASN A 143 25.11 -18.19 19.71
CA ASN A 143 25.82 -16.91 19.83
C ASN A 143 25.50 -15.99 18.62
N GLY A 144 25.82 -14.69 18.73
CA GLY A 144 25.54 -13.71 17.71
C GLY A 144 26.22 -13.95 16.36
N LYS A 145 27.31 -14.73 16.30
CA LYS A 145 27.99 -15.02 15.03
C LYS A 145 27.19 -15.94 14.11
N GLU A 146 26.26 -16.71 14.67
CA GLU A 146 25.37 -17.57 13.90
C GLU A 146 24.15 -16.80 13.39
N PHE A 147 23.97 -15.57 13.81
CA PHE A 147 22.80 -14.76 13.51
C PHE A 147 22.65 -14.50 12.01
N ALA A 148 23.72 -14.13 11.32
CA ALA A 148 23.68 -13.86 9.88
C ALA A 148 23.22 -15.07 9.06
N ALA A 149 23.71 -16.27 9.38
CA ALA A 149 23.28 -17.50 8.70
C ALA A 149 21.80 -17.85 8.97
N LEU A 150 21.32 -17.62 10.21
CA LEU A 150 19.92 -17.82 10.56
C LEU A 150 19.03 -16.79 9.86
N ASN A 151 19.45 -15.52 9.81
CA ASN A 151 18.72 -14.47 9.09
C ASN A 151 18.51 -14.83 7.62
N VAL A 152 19.54 -15.36 6.94
CA VAL A 152 19.41 -15.85 5.54
C VAL A 152 18.30 -16.89 5.40
N GLN A 153 18.19 -17.82 6.33
CA GLN A 153 17.16 -18.84 6.29
C GLN A 153 15.76 -18.22 6.47
N LEU A 154 15.60 -17.39 7.50
CA LEU A 154 14.30 -16.79 7.86
C LEU A 154 13.83 -15.79 6.80
N GLU A 155 14.74 -14.95 6.26
CA GLU A 155 14.44 -14.01 5.19
C GLU A 155 13.94 -14.72 3.93
N LYS A 156 14.62 -15.77 3.48
CA LYS A 156 14.20 -16.55 2.32
C LYS A 156 12.83 -17.19 2.50
N GLN A 157 12.48 -17.62 3.73
CA GLN A 157 11.22 -18.30 4.01
C GLN A 157 10.05 -17.33 4.26
N PHE A 158 10.29 -16.21 4.96
CA PHE A 158 9.24 -15.29 5.40
C PHE A 158 9.30 -13.90 4.76
N GLY A 159 10.38 -13.58 3.99
CA GLY A 159 10.54 -12.29 3.31
C GLY A 159 10.97 -11.15 4.24
N ALA A 160 10.62 -9.94 3.87
CA ALA A 160 11.06 -8.67 4.44
C ALA A 160 10.69 -8.41 5.92
N GLU A 161 10.04 -9.34 6.60
CA GLU A 161 9.65 -9.16 8.02
C GLU A 161 10.81 -9.48 8.99
N GLN A 162 12.00 -9.75 8.47
CA GLN A 162 13.18 -10.05 9.25
C GLN A 162 14.04 -8.81 9.49
N LEU A 163 15.11 -8.96 10.31
CA LEU A 163 15.97 -7.86 10.76
C LEU A 163 16.77 -7.19 9.63
N VAL A 164 17.22 -7.98 8.66
CA VAL A 164 17.93 -7.52 7.46
C VAL A 164 17.14 -7.98 6.24
N ASP A 165 16.85 -7.06 5.34
CA ASP A 165 16.17 -7.30 4.08
C ASP A 165 17.03 -6.78 2.93
N ALA A 166 17.56 -7.69 2.12
CA ALA A 166 18.34 -7.36 0.94
C ALA A 166 17.55 -7.61 -0.34
N GLY A 167 17.46 -6.59 -1.18
CA GLY A 167 16.79 -6.66 -2.49
C GLY A 167 17.63 -6.05 -3.60
N VAL A 168 17.33 -6.44 -4.85
CA VAL A 168 17.94 -5.79 -6.01
C VAL A 168 17.08 -4.61 -6.43
N GLU A 169 17.73 -3.47 -6.54
CA GLU A 169 17.10 -2.21 -6.95
C GLU A 169 17.84 -1.57 -8.11
N GLN A 170 17.20 -0.64 -8.78
CA GLN A 170 17.82 0.15 -9.83
C GLN A 170 18.72 1.23 -9.19
N ASP A 171 19.94 1.37 -9.67
CA ASP A 171 20.89 2.37 -9.16
C ASP A 171 20.35 3.79 -9.43
N GLN A 172 20.16 4.57 -8.39
CA GLN A 172 19.62 5.93 -8.48
C GLN A 172 20.53 6.90 -9.25
N LYS A 173 21.83 6.58 -9.41
CA LYS A 173 22.81 7.41 -10.16
C LYS A 173 23.07 6.89 -11.57
N ASP A 174 22.80 5.62 -11.83
CA ASP A 174 22.92 4.98 -13.14
C ASP A 174 21.76 4.01 -13.34
N SER A 175 20.62 4.53 -13.75
CA SER A 175 19.36 3.80 -13.92
C SER A 175 19.44 2.60 -14.89
N THR A 176 20.54 2.42 -15.59
CA THR A 176 20.79 1.23 -16.44
C THR A 176 21.29 0.03 -15.64
N LYS A 177 21.69 0.22 -14.38
CA LYS A 177 22.27 -0.80 -13.52
C LYS A 177 21.31 -1.30 -12.45
N GLN A 178 21.50 -2.55 -12.10
CA GLN A 178 20.86 -3.20 -10.95
C GLN A 178 21.92 -3.42 -9.87
N ILE A 179 21.68 -2.88 -8.67
CA ILE A 179 22.54 -2.96 -7.51
C ILE A 179 21.86 -3.74 -6.38
N LEU A 180 22.60 -4.14 -5.37
CA LEU A 180 22.03 -4.73 -4.16
C LEU A 180 21.88 -3.65 -3.09
N GLY A 181 20.66 -3.48 -2.57
CA GLY A 181 20.35 -2.60 -1.47
C GLY A 181 19.98 -3.37 -0.20
N VAL A 182 20.08 -2.71 0.96
CA VAL A 182 19.54 -3.14 2.24
C VAL A 182 18.75 -2.00 2.87
N ASP A 183 17.58 -2.33 3.40
CA ASP A 183 16.66 -1.35 4.00
C ASP A 183 16.34 -1.70 5.46
N GLN A 184 15.78 -0.74 6.19
CA GLN A 184 15.29 -0.92 7.55
C GLN A 184 14.10 -1.89 7.60
N GLY A 185 14.06 -2.75 8.63
CA GLY A 185 13.02 -3.75 8.81
C GLY A 185 12.74 -4.06 10.27
N GLY A 186 12.12 -5.22 10.54
CA GLY A 186 12.02 -5.80 11.86
C GLY A 186 11.12 -5.07 12.86
N LEU A 187 10.11 -4.34 12.40
CA LEU A 187 9.09 -3.70 13.22
C LEU A 187 7.72 -4.32 12.94
N SER A 188 6.96 -4.65 13.98
CA SER A 188 5.60 -5.21 13.84
C SER A 188 4.53 -4.14 13.67
N PHE A 189 4.69 -2.98 14.31
CA PHE A 189 3.83 -1.83 14.02
C PHE A 189 4.18 -1.23 12.64
N PRO A 190 3.20 -0.66 11.93
CA PRO A 190 3.38 -0.18 10.56
C PRO A 190 4.24 1.08 10.42
N ASP A 191 4.62 1.71 11.54
CA ASP A 191 5.49 2.89 11.55
C ASP A 191 6.26 3.03 12.88
N ARG A 192 7.48 3.60 12.82
CA ARG A 192 8.33 3.85 13.99
C ARG A 192 7.66 4.71 15.07
N ASP A 193 6.77 5.60 14.68
CA ASP A 193 6.10 6.53 15.60
C ASP A 193 5.19 5.82 16.61
N TYR A 194 4.69 4.63 16.31
CA TYR A 194 3.95 3.82 17.28
C TYR A 194 4.79 3.40 18.48
N TYR A 195 6.10 3.27 18.31
CA TYR A 195 7.04 2.96 19.39
C TYR A 195 7.50 4.21 20.15
N LEU A 196 7.62 5.36 19.48
CA LEU A 196 8.31 6.54 19.98
C LEU A 196 7.38 7.61 20.57
N ASN A 197 6.15 7.73 20.06
CA ASN A 197 5.21 8.74 20.52
C ASN A 197 4.78 8.48 21.97
N THR A 198 4.60 9.58 22.73
CA THR A 198 4.33 9.56 24.18
C THR A 198 2.92 9.98 24.54
N ASP A 199 2.03 10.12 23.56
CA ASP A 199 0.62 10.37 23.80
C ASP A 199 -0.08 9.14 24.40
N ASP A 200 -1.17 9.34 25.13
CA ASP A 200 -1.90 8.29 25.87
C ASP A 200 -2.35 7.14 24.96
N ARG A 201 -2.73 7.45 23.72
CA ARG A 201 -3.15 6.43 22.76
C ARG A 201 -1.96 5.54 22.34
N SER A 202 -0.82 6.12 22.03
CA SER A 202 0.39 5.38 21.63
C SER A 202 0.89 4.50 22.80
N ILE A 203 0.85 5.03 24.04
CA ILE A 203 1.17 4.25 25.25
C ILE A 203 0.20 3.07 25.42
N THR A 204 -1.10 3.32 25.26
CA THR A 204 -2.14 2.28 25.38
C THR A 204 -1.96 1.19 24.32
N LEU A 205 -1.68 1.57 23.07
CA LEU A 205 -1.45 0.61 21.98
C LEU A 205 -0.24 -0.27 22.23
N ARG A 206 0.87 0.28 22.74
CA ARG A 206 2.05 -0.53 23.14
C ARG A 206 1.74 -1.52 24.26
N ALA A 207 0.95 -1.12 25.26
CA ALA A 207 0.51 -2.03 26.30
C ALA A 207 -0.38 -3.16 25.76
N GLN A 208 -1.29 -2.86 24.84
CA GLN A 208 -2.12 -3.84 24.15
C GLN A 208 -1.29 -4.76 23.24
N TYR A 209 -0.26 -4.22 22.58
CA TYR A 209 0.68 -5.00 21.78
C TYR A 209 1.45 -6.02 22.64
N VAL A 210 2.00 -5.62 23.79
CA VAL A 210 2.65 -6.55 24.71
C VAL A 210 1.69 -7.64 25.16
N ALA A 211 0.43 -7.31 25.47
CA ALA A 211 -0.59 -8.30 25.84
C ALA A 211 -0.89 -9.27 24.70
N HIS A 212 -0.94 -8.77 23.46
CA HIS A 212 -1.12 -9.59 22.24
C HIS A 212 0.07 -10.55 22.04
N VAL A 213 1.30 -10.05 22.04
CA VAL A 213 2.52 -10.88 21.89
C VAL A 213 2.60 -11.95 23.00
N THR A 214 2.24 -11.59 24.26
CA THR A 214 2.16 -12.54 25.37
C THR A 214 1.18 -13.67 25.07
N LYS A 215 -0.04 -13.34 24.61
CA LYS A 215 -1.04 -14.39 24.25
C LYS A 215 -0.54 -15.29 23.13
N MET A 216 0.10 -14.74 22.13
CA MET A 216 0.64 -15.48 21.00
C MET A 216 1.71 -16.48 21.44
N PHE A 217 2.61 -16.09 22.35
CA PHE A 217 3.61 -17.03 22.94
C PHE A 217 2.95 -18.09 23.84
N VAL A 218 1.89 -17.74 24.58
CA VAL A 218 1.11 -18.73 25.34
C VAL A 218 0.45 -19.74 24.40
N LEU A 219 -0.07 -19.31 23.25
CA LEU A 219 -0.61 -20.21 22.22
C LEU A 219 0.46 -21.17 21.64
N LEU A 220 1.74 -20.72 21.60
CA LEU A 220 2.88 -21.59 21.25
C LEU A 220 3.25 -22.59 22.36
N GLY A 221 2.69 -22.46 23.59
CA GLY A 221 2.92 -23.34 24.71
C GLY A 221 3.88 -22.82 25.78
N ASP A 222 4.29 -21.56 25.71
CA ASP A 222 5.09 -20.94 26.77
C ASP A 222 4.24 -20.68 28.03
N SER A 223 4.87 -20.70 29.22
CA SER A 223 4.15 -20.30 30.45
C SER A 223 3.81 -18.80 30.40
N PRO A 224 2.72 -18.35 31.06
CA PRO A 224 2.34 -16.92 31.06
C PRO A 224 3.46 -15.98 31.55
N GLU A 225 4.26 -16.42 32.52
CA GLU A 225 5.38 -15.65 33.07
C GLU A 225 6.47 -15.48 32.01
N LYS A 226 6.89 -16.60 31.38
CA LYS A 226 7.89 -16.58 30.31
C LYS A 226 7.41 -15.75 29.13
N ALA A 227 6.19 -15.95 28.66
CA ALA A 227 5.59 -15.23 27.55
C ALA A 227 5.55 -13.71 27.79
N THR A 228 5.31 -13.27 29.05
CA THR A 228 5.32 -11.84 29.41
C THR A 228 6.74 -11.26 29.33
N GLU A 229 7.76 -11.99 29.81
CA GLU A 229 9.16 -11.57 29.70
C GLU A 229 9.61 -11.48 28.24
N GLU A 230 9.23 -12.45 27.42
CA GLU A 230 9.53 -12.49 25.99
C GLU A 230 8.86 -11.33 25.23
N ALA A 231 7.59 -11.06 25.49
CA ALA A 231 6.86 -9.95 24.89
C ALA A 231 7.47 -8.57 25.25
N ALA A 232 7.92 -8.41 26.49
CA ALA A 232 8.62 -7.20 26.92
C ALA A 232 9.97 -7.04 26.22
N ALA A 233 10.69 -8.13 25.96
CA ALA A 233 11.94 -8.12 25.19
C ALA A 233 11.69 -7.73 23.72
N VAL A 234 10.65 -8.27 23.09
CA VAL A 234 10.26 -7.91 21.73
C VAL A 234 10.00 -6.41 21.62
N LEU A 235 9.12 -5.84 22.45
CA LEU A 235 8.83 -4.39 22.41
C LEU A 235 10.08 -3.55 22.65
N ARG A 236 11.00 -3.97 23.52
CA ARG A 236 12.24 -3.24 23.81
C ARG A 236 13.15 -3.20 22.60
N ILE A 237 13.39 -4.35 21.94
CA ILE A 237 14.23 -4.45 20.74
C ILE A 237 13.61 -3.64 19.60
N GLU A 238 12.32 -3.82 19.30
CA GLU A 238 11.65 -3.06 18.25
C GLU A 238 11.67 -1.55 18.52
N THR A 239 11.56 -1.12 19.78
CA THR A 239 11.68 0.30 20.15
C THR A 239 13.08 0.84 19.90
N ALA A 240 14.12 0.04 20.12
CA ALA A 240 15.50 0.43 19.82
C ALA A 240 15.73 0.53 18.30
N LEU A 241 15.25 -0.42 17.54
CA LEU A 241 15.29 -0.38 16.07
C LEU A 241 14.51 0.82 15.51
N ALA A 242 13.32 1.10 16.04
CA ALA A 242 12.50 2.24 15.65
C ALA A 242 13.20 3.59 15.86
N LYS A 243 14.06 3.73 16.88
CA LYS A 243 14.87 4.94 17.09
C LYS A 243 15.90 5.15 15.99
N GLY A 244 16.50 4.08 15.47
CA GLY A 244 17.46 4.14 14.37
C GLY A 244 16.81 4.25 12.99
N SER A 245 15.54 3.89 12.87
CA SER A 245 14.81 3.91 11.61
C SER A 245 14.53 5.34 11.14
N MET A 246 14.53 5.55 9.84
CA MET A 246 14.06 6.79 9.20
C MET A 246 12.54 6.92 9.30
N SER A 247 12.03 8.14 9.42
CA SER A 247 10.62 8.43 9.29
C SER A 247 10.13 8.24 7.85
N ARG A 248 8.82 8.06 7.65
CA ARG A 248 8.22 7.95 6.31
C ARG A 248 8.47 9.19 5.46
N VAL A 249 8.48 10.37 6.05
CA VAL A 249 8.81 11.63 5.34
C VAL A 249 10.27 11.63 4.87
N GLU A 250 11.21 11.20 5.72
CA GLU A 250 12.64 11.14 5.34
C GLU A 250 12.88 10.14 4.21
N ARG A 251 12.19 8.99 4.23
CA ARG A 251 12.29 7.95 3.19
C ARG A 251 11.74 8.39 1.82
N ARG A 252 11.00 9.47 1.76
CA ARG A 252 10.53 10.06 0.50
C ARG A 252 11.64 10.81 -0.26
N ASP A 253 12.73 11.17 0.38
CA ASP A 253 13.83 11.91 -0.24
C ASP A 253 14.90 10.94 -0.74
N PRO A 254 15.02 10.69 -2.08
CA PRO A 254 15.98 9.74 -2.62
C PRO A 254 17.43 10.13 -2.32
N THR A 255 17.70 11.40 -2.00
CA THR A 255 19.06 11.84 -1.61
C THR A 255 19.42 11.41 -0.19
N LYS A 256 18.44 11.04 0.63
CA LYS A 256 18.63 10.56 2.00
C LYS A 256 18.67 9.04 2.13
N THR A 257 18.27 8.34 1.08
CA THR A 257 18.18 6.87 1.07
C THR A 257 19.28 6.21 0.21
N TYR A 258 20.16 6.98 -0.39
CA TYR A 258 21.21 6.46 -1.28
C TYR A 258 22.59 6.58 -0.65
N HIS A 259 23.13 5.46 -0.12
CA HIS A 259 24.43 5.41 0.56
C HIS A 259 25.21 4.17 0.08
N ILE A 260 25.91 4.29 -1.05
CA ILE A 260 26.75 3.20 -1.55
C ILE A 260 27.95 3.03 -0.64
N MET A 261 28.03 1.85 -0.02
CA MET A 261 29.12 1.45 0.88
C MET A 261 29.80 0.17 0.38
N THR A 262 31.12 0.08 0.53
CA THR A 262 31.82 -1.19 0.35
C THR A 262 31.44 -2.16 1.47
N ILE A 263 31.57 -3.47 1.21
CA ILE A 263 31.29 -4.49 2.25
C ILE A 263 32.16 -4.28 3.49
N ALA A 264 33.39 -3.79 3.32
CA ALA A 264 34.27 -3.46 4.45
C ALA A 264 33.75 -2.27 5.29
N GLU A 265 33.15 -1.27 4.65
CA GLU A 265 32.53 -0.14 5.35
C GLU A 265 31.26 -0.57 6.09
N VAL A 266 30.40 -1.35 5.46
CA VAL A 266 29.20 -1.90 6.12
C VAL A 266 29.58 -2.81 7.28
N GLN A 267 30.60 -3.69 7.12
CA GLN A 267 31.12 -4.53 8.20
C GLN A 267 31.70 -3.71 9.36
N LYS A 268 32.30 -2.56 9.08
CA LYS A 268 32.79 -1.64 10.11
C LYS A 268 31.64 -0.91 10.82
N LEU A 269 30.57 -0.58 10.11
CA LEU A 269 29.35 0.02 10.66
C LEU A 269 28.63 -0.95 11.62
N THR A 270 28.57 -2.23 11.24
CA THR A 270 27.84 -3.28 11.95
C THR A 270 28.73 -4.50 12.24
N PRO A 271 29.74 -4.37 13.14
CA PRO A 271 30.70 -5.44 13.40
C PRO A 271 30.11 -6.71 14.03
N ALA A 272 28.90 -6.63 14.61
CA ALA A 272 28.21 -7.78 15.20
C ALA A 272 27.52 -8.68 14.16
N PHE A 273 27.26 -8.16 12.94
CA PHE A 273 26.63 -8.93 11.87
C PHE A 273 27.67 -9.33 10.81
N ASP A 274 27.76 -10.61 10.47
CA ASP A 274 28.72 -11.13 9.47
C ASP A 274 28.16 -10.95 8.05
N TRP A 275 28.45 -9.82 7.44
CA TRP A 275 27.99 -9.49 6.08
C TRP A 275 28.50 -10.46 5.03
N LYS A 276 29.73 -10.96 5.20
CA LYS A 276 30.24 -11.95 4.25
C LYS A 276 29.46 -13.25 4.31
N GLN A 277 29.18 -13.75 5.50
CA GLN A 277 28.37 -14.96 5.69
C GLN A 277 26.94 -14.77 5.15
N TYR A 278 26.34 -13.60 5.40
CA TYR A 278 25.03 -13.26 4.91
C TYR A 278 24.98 -13.24 3.38
N LEU A 279 25.87 -12.47 2.74
CA LEU A 279 25.92 -12.34 1.27
C LEU A 279 26.23 -13.67 0.58
N ASP A 280 27.17 -14.48 1.11
CA ASP A 280 27.43 -15.83 0.61
C ASP A 280 26.15 -16.70 0.73
N GLY A 281 25.42 -16.58 1.83
CA GLY A 281 24.19 -17.33 2.11
C GLY A 281 23.03 -17.01 1.16
N ILE A 282 22.87 -15.74 0.77
CA ILE A 282 21.87 -15.34 -0.23
C ILE A 282 22.35 -15.52 -1.69
N GLY A 283 23.61 -15.97 -1.89
CA GLY A 283 24.20 -16.18 -3.22
C GLY A 283 24.79 -14.92 -3.85
N MET A 284 25.06 -13.88 -3.04
CA MET A 284 25.57 -12.56 -3.47
C MET A 284 27.00 -12.28 -2.98
N GLY A 285 27.80 -13.32 -2.66
CA GLY A 285 29.17 -13.18 -2.16
C GLY A 285 30.16 -12.47 -3.10
N GLN A 286 29.79 -12.25 -4.37
CA GLN A 286 30.57 -11.51 -5.35
C GLN A 286 30.31 -9.98 -5.33
N VAL A 287 29.32 -9.51 -4.56
CA VAL A 287 28.94 -8.09 -4.48
C VAL A 287 30.04 -7.31 -3.76
N ALA A 288 30.46 -6.20 -4.36
CA ALA A 288 31.51 -5.35 -3.80
C ALA A 288 30.96 -4.20 -2.93
N THR A 289 29.74 -3.74 -3.25
CA THR A 289 29.10 -2.60 -2.60
C THR A 289 27.62 -2.88 -2.36
N LEU A 290 27.06 -2.25 -1.34
CA LEU A 290 25.61 -2.21 -1.03
C LEU A 290 25.14 -0.76 -1.04
N ASP A 291 23.89 -0.53 -1.45
CA ASP A 291 23.18 0.66 -1.04
C ASP A 291 22.57 0.40 0.35
N VAL A 292 22.99 1.17 1.35
CA VAL A 292 22.50 1.09 2.72
C VAL A 292 21.50 2.23 2.92
N SER A 293 20.22 1.96 2.70
CA SER A 293 19.21 3.03 2.68
C SER A 293 19.10 3.77 4.02
N SER A 294 19.32 3.09 5.14
CA SER A 294 19.21 3.65 6.49
C SER A 294 20.41 3.28 7.38
N PRO A 295 21.56 3.97 7.28
CA PRO A 295 22.72 3.69 8.13
C PRO A 295 22.44 3.75 9.63
N GLY A 296 21.55 4.65 10.08
CA GLY A 296 21.15 4.74 11.49
C GLY A 296 20.40 3.51 11.99
N PHE A 297 19.61 2.87 11.14
CA PHE A 297 18.97 1.59 11.46
C PHE A 297 20.02 0.47 11.63
N GLU A 298 21.00 0.41 10.74
CA GLU A 298 22.08 -0.58 10.81
C GLU A 298 22.91 -0.43 12.10
N GLU A 299 23.19 0.81 12.52
CA GLU A 299 23.85 1.08 13.80
C GLU A 299 22.99 0.62 15.00
N ALA A 300 21.67 0.87 14.96
CA ALA A 300 20.75 0.41 16.01
C ALA A 300 20.67 -1.12 16.06
N MET A 301 20.56 -1.79 14.92
CA MET A 301 20.60 -3.25 14.81
C MET A 301 21.90 -3.80 15.42
N ASN A 302 23.03 -3.24 15.06
CA ASN A 302 24.32 -3.65 15.61
C ASN A 302 24.37 -3.51 17.14
N ALA A 303 23.83 -2.43 17.67
CA ALA A 303 23.78 -2.21 19.12
C ALA A 303 22.94 -3.28 19.83
N GLU A 304 21.77 -3.65 19.26
CA GLU A 304 20.93 -4.71 19.81
C GLU A 304 21.62 -6.08 19.75
N LEU A 305 22.27 -6.41 18.65
CA LEU A 305 23.04 -7.66 18.51
C LEU A 305 24.21 -7.78 19.50
N LEU A 306 24.81 -6.65 19.93
CA LEU A 306 25.89 -6.62 20.91
C LEU A 306 25.43 -6.63 22.36
N ASN A 307 24.32 -5.96 22.65
CA ASN A 307 23.93 -5.63 24.02
C ASN A 307 22.79 -6.49 24.57
N GLU A 308 21.89 -7.00 23.69
CA GLU A 308 20.78 -7.80 24.14
C GLU A 308 21.22 -9.23 24.48
N PRO A 309 20.70 -9.80 25.58
CA PRO A 309 20.93 -11.19 25.91
C PRO A 309 20.40 -12.12 24.80
N LEU A 310 21.13 -13.20 24.51
CA LEU A 310 20.74 -14.17 23.50
C LEU A 310 19.29 -14.69 23.63
N PRO A 311 18.75 -14.95 24.84
CA PRO A 311 17.34 -15.32 24.99
C PRO A 311 16.37 -14.23 24.45
N ALA A 312 16.68 -12.95 24.65
CA ALA A 312 15.85 -11.86 24.16
C ALA A 312 15.86 -11.76 22.62
N LEU A 313 17.02 -11.94 22.00
CA LEU A 313 17.16 -12.02 20.54
C LEU A 313 16.39 -13.21 19.96
N LYS A 314 16.41 -14.36 20.64
CA LYS A 314 15.59 -15.52 20.26
C LYS A 314 14.10 -15.24 20.35
N SER A 315 13.65 -14.57 21.40
CA SER A 315 12.24 -14.19 21.56
C SER A 315 11.79 -13.25 20.45
N TYR A 316 12.64 -12.28 20.07
CA TYR A 316 12.40 -11.38 18.95
C TYR A 316 12.23 -12.15 17.62
N LEU A 317 13.16 -13.05 17.28
CA LEU A 317 13.07 -13.87 16.06
C LEU A 317 11.86 -14.81 16.07
N ARG A 318 11.57 -15.46 17.21
CA ARG A 318 10.39 -16.33 17.39
C ARG A 318 9.09 -15.55 17.14
N TRP A 319 9.04 -14.31 17.64
CA TRP A 319 7.91 -13.42 17.44
C TRP A 319 7.70 -13.11 15.96
N HIS A 320 8.74 -12.69 15.24
CA HIS A 320 8.61 -12.32 13.83
C HIS A 320 8.21 -13.51 12.94
N VAL A 321 8.74 -14.72 13.21
CA VAL A 321 8.27 -15.94 12.52
C VAL A 321 6.79 -16.22 12.82
N LEU A 322 6.39 -16.12 14.09
CA LEU A 322 5.01 -16.36 14.50
C LEU A 322 4.05 -15.32 13.91
N HIS A 323 4.39 -14.04 14.01
CA HIS A 323 3.59 -12.94 13.47
C HIS A 323 3.36 -13.07 11.96
N SER A 324 4.42 -13.36 11.20
CA SER A 324 4.34 -13.58 9.75
C SER A 324 3.45 -14.78 9.37
N ALA A 325 3.43 -15.82 10.20
CA ALA A 325 2.67 -17.05 9.94
C ALA A 325 1.24 -17.02 10.50
N ALA A 326 0.99 -16.27 11.55
CA ALA A 326 -0.23 -16.33 12.38
C ALA A 326 -1.56 -16.32 11.58
N PRO A 327 -1.77 -15.47 10.56
CA PRO A 327 -3.02 -15.45 9.77
C PRO A 327 -3.27 -16.75 8.97
N PHE A 328 -2.32 -17.67 8.93
CA PHE A 328 -2.32 -18.88 8.10
C PHE A 328 -2.13 -20.16 8.93
N LEU A 329 -1.99 -20.02 10.24
CA LEU A 329 -1.96 -21.12 11.20
C LEU A 329 -3.39 -21.53 11.62
N SER A 330 -3.52 -22.27 12.72
CA SER A 330 -4.84 -22.63 13.24
C SER A 330 -5.62 -21.42 13.76
N LYS A 331 -6.94 -21.55 13.81
CA LYS A 331 -7.86 -20.48 14.18
C LYS A 331 -7.50 -19.68 15.44
N PRO A 332 -6.98 -20.26 16.55
CA PRO A 332 -6.56 -19.46 17.70
C PRO A 332 -5.49 -18.41 17.41
N PHE A 333 -4.53 -18.70 16.51
CA PHE A 333 -3.49 -17.76 16.12
C PHE A 333 -4.04 -16.67 15.19
N ASP A 334 -4.81 -17.06 14.17
CA ASP A 334 -5.46 -16.14 13.22
C ASP A 334 -6.40 -15.17 13.96
N ALA A 335 -7.22 -15.67 14.87
CA ALA A 335 -8.15 -14.86 15.65
C ALA A 335 -7.44 -13.86 16.59
N GLU A 336 -6.31 -14.22 17.21
CA GLU A 336 -5.55 -13.31 18.07
C GLU A 336 -4.80 -12.26 17.22
N ASP A 337 -4.26 -12.63 16.06
CA ASP A 337 -3.68 -11.68 15.10
C ASP A 337 -4.73 -10.67 14.60
N PHE A 338 -5.90 -11.15 14.21
CA PHE A 338 -7.02 -10.32 13.82
C PHE A 338 -7.42 -9.34 14.92
N ALA A 339 -7.57 -9.83 16.16
CA ALA A 339 -8.01 -9.02 17.30
C ALA A 339 -7.09 -7.82 17.58
N PHE A 340 -5.79 -7.96 17.34
CA PHE A 340 -4.87 -6.84 17.52
C PHE A 340 -4.69 -6.00 16.24
N PHE A 341 -4.19 -6.59 15.16
CA PHE A 341 -3.79 -5.82 13.97
C PHE A 341 -4.96 -5.31 13.13
N LYS A 342 -6.05 -6.08 13.03
CA LYS A 342 -7.19 -5.68 12.22
C LYS A 342 -8.25 -4.94 13.06
N GLN A 343 -8.59 -5.47 14.23
CA GLN A 343 -9.66 -4.90 15.05
C GLN A 343 -9.15 -3.72 15.90
N THR A 344 -8.13 -3.91 16.74
CA THR A 344 -7.64 -2.89 17.67
C THR A 344 -6.93 -1.74 16.93
N LEU A 345 -6.01 -2.06 16.05
CA LEU A 345 -5.21 -1.08 15.31
C LEU A 345 -5.98 -0.48 14.12
N GLY A 346 -6.63 -1.32 13.31
CA GLY A 346 -7.31 -0.93 12.07
C GLY A 346 -8.79 -0.58 12.22
N GLY A 347 -9.47 -1.02 13.29
CA GLY A 347 -10.89 -0.76 13.51
C GLY A 347 -11.84 -1.64 12.69
N GLN A 348 -11.38 -2.78 12.17
CA GLN A 348 -12.20 -3.78 11.48
C GLN A 348 -13.06 -4.53 12.49
N LYS A 349 -14.34 -4.79 12.18
CA LYS A 349 -15.28 -5.40 13.14
C LYS A 349 -15.32 -6.92 13.05
N GLU A 350 -15.21 -7.47 11.86
CA GLU A 350 -15.30 -8.90 11.56
C GLU A 350 -14.16 -9.33 10.64
N GLU A 351 -13.74 -10.59 10.75
CA GLU A 351 -12.78 -11.19 9.83
C GLU A 351 -13.33 -11.21 8.40
N GLN A 352 -12.45 -11.08 7.41
CA GLN A 352 -12.85 -11.30 6.02
C GLN A 352 -13.21 -12.77 5.79
N PRO A 353 -14.24 -13.05 4.98
CA PRO A 353 -14.54 -14.40 4.55
C PRO A 353 -13.30 -15.08 3.95
N ARG A 354 -13.06 -16.34 4.30
CA ARG A 354 -11.84 -17.09 3.91
C ARG A 354 -11.58 -17.04 2.40
N TRP A 355 -12.64 -17.09 1.58
CA TRP A 355 -12.49 -17.00 0.14
C TRP A 355 -11.84 -15.69 -0.33
N LYS A 356 -12.11 -14.55 0.32
CA LYS A 356 -11.47 -13.26 0.00
C LYS A 356 -9.99 -13.27 0.36
N VAL A 357 -9.68 -13.75 1.56
CA VAL A 357 -8.30 -13.89 2.04
C VAL A 357 -7.49 -14.78 1.09
N CYS A 358 -8.02 -15.94 0.73
CA CYS A 358 -7.35 -16.90 -0.15
C CYS A 358 -7.22 -16.39 -1.59
N THR A 359 -8.22 -15.65 -2.09
CA THR A 359 -8.14 -15.02 -3.42
C THR A 359 -7.02 -13.99 -3.46
N ALA A 360 -6.98 -13.06 -2.50
CA ALA A 360 -5.94 -12.03 -2.42
C ALA A 360 -4.54 -12.63 -2.21
N MET A 361 -4.44 -13.69 -1.40
CA MET A 361 -3.19 -14.40 -1.17
C MET A 361 -2.68 -15.10 -2.44
N THR A 362 -3.57 -15.73 -3.22
CA THR A 362 -3.21 -16.40 -4.45
C THR A 362 -2.84 -15.40 -5.54
N ASP A 363 -3.55 -14.28 -5.65
CA ASP A 363 -3.22 -13.19 -6.57
C ASP A 363 -1.84 -12.58 -6.24
N ARG A 364 -1.51 -12.40 -4.97
CA ARG A 364 -0.17 -11.92 -4.56
C ARG A 364 0.94 -12.91 -4.98
N ALA A 365 0.73 -14.21 -4.81
CA ALA A 365 1.73 -15.24 -5.09
C ALA A 365 1.86 -15.59 -6.57
N LEU A 366 0.75 -15.61 -7.30
CA LEU A 366 0.62 -16.17 -8.65
C LEU A 366 -0.21 -15.25 -9.57
N GLY A 367 -0.23 -13.93 -9.28
CA GLY A 367 -1.16 -13.00 -9.89
C GLY A 367 -0.99 -12.85 -11.41
N GLU A 368 0.23 -12.88 -11.93
CA GLU A 368 0.40 -12.89 -13.37
C GLU A 368 -0.06 -14.21 -14.01
N ALA A 369 0.02 -15.34 -13.28
CA ALA A 369 -0.49 -16.60 -13.75
C ALA A 369 -2.03 -16.59 -13.87
N VAL A 370 -2.72 -16.11 -12.82
CA VAL A 370 -4.18 -15.97 -12.81
C VAL A 370 -4.60 -14.85 -13.77
N GLY A 371 -3.83 -13.75 -13.79
CA GLY A 371 -4.05 -12.58 -14.62
C GLY A 371 -4.13 -12.89 -16.12
N GLN A 372 -3.37 -13.89 -16.61
CA GLN A 372 -3.46 -14.34 -18.02
C GLN A 372 -4.86 -14.81 -18.41
N ASP A 373 -5.52 -15.57 -17.54
CA ASP A 373 -6.86 -16.09 -17.82
C ASP A 373 -7.92 -15.00 -17.55
N TRP A 374 -7.71 -14.16 -16.52
CA TRP A 374 -8.59 -13.05 -16.19
C TRP A 374 -8.68 -11.99 -17.30
N VAL A 375 -7.55 -11.55 -17.89
CA VAL A 375 -7.58 -10.53 -18.97
C VAL A 375 -8.24 -11.04 -20.23
N LYS A 376 -8.06 -12.32 -20.59
CA LYS A 376 -8.73 -12.94 -21.75
C LYS A 376 -10.25 -12.88 -21.64
N GLN A 377 -10.78 -12.93 -20.39
CA GLN A 377 -12.22 -13.01 -20.15
C GLN A 377 -12.83 -11.62 -19.89
N TYR A 378 -12.09 -10.71 -19.24
CA TYR A 378 -12.67 -9.47 -18.67
C TYR A 378 -12.11 -8.18 -19.25
N PHE A 379 -11.02 -8.23 -20.04
CA PHE A 379 -10.42 -7.05 -20.64
C PHE A 379 -10.38 -7.14 -22.17
N PRO A 380 -11.33 -6.50 -22.87
CA PRO A 380 -11.39 -6.56 -24.33
C PRO A 380 -10.25 -5.73 -24.98
N PRO A 381 -9.70 -6.18 -26.12
CA PRO A 381 -8.60 -5.50 -26.81
C PRO A 381 -8.87 -4.01 -27.11
N GLU A 382 -10.10 -3.67 -27.49
CA GLU A 382 -10.48 -2.29 -27.85
C GLU A 382 -10.33 -1.33 -26.64
N ALA A 383 -10.36 -1.83 -25.40
CA ALA A 383 -10.16 -1.02 -24.22
C ALA A 383 -8.73 -0.46 -24.16
N LYS A 384 -7.73 -1.24 -24.59
CA LYS A 384 -6.33 -0.81 -24.66
C LYS A 384 -6.16 0.35 -25.65
N ASP A 385 -6.65 0.20 -26.88
CA ASP A 385 -6.53 1.20 -27.93
C ASP A 385 -7.20 2.55 -27.56
N ASN A 386 -8.34 2.47 -26.85
CA ASN A 386 -9.03 3.67 -26.40
C ASN A 386 -8.29 4.36 -25.24
N MET A 387 -7.65 3.59 -24.37
CA MET A 387 -6.83 4.14 -23.30
C MET A 387 -5.58 4.83 -23.82
N GLU A 388 -4.90 4.26 -24.82
CA GLU A 388 -3.75 4.91 -25.49
C GLU A 388 -4.12 6.31 -26.03
N LYS A 389 -5.30 6.45 -26.63
CA LYS A 389 -5.79 7.76 -27.09
C LYS A 389 -5.98 8.76 -25.95
N LEU A 390 -6.52 8.30 -24.80
CA LEU A 390 -6.67 9.14 -23.62
C LEU A 390 -5.31 9.57 -23.07
N VAL A 391 -4.36 8.63 -22.93
CA VAL A 391 -2.99 8.91 -22.48
C VAL A 391 -2.36 10.00 -23.36
N HIS A 392 -2.39 9.84 -24.68
CA HIS A 392 -1.82 10.85 -25.60
C HIS A 392 -2.52 12.21 -25.53
N ALA A 393 -3.83 12.25 -25.25
CA ALA A 393 -4.55 13.52 -25.04
C ALA A 393 -4.07 14.22 -23.74
N LEU A 394 -3.82 13.45 -22.68
CA LEU A 394 -3.29 13.97 -21.42
C LEU A 394 -1.82 14.42 -21.56
N GLU A 395 -0.98 13.66 -22.26
CA GLU A 395 0.41 14.06 -22.57
C GLU A 395 0.46 15.41 -23.31
N ALA A 396 -0.40 15.57 -24.33
CA ALA A 396 -0.51 16.83 -25.07
C ALA A 396 -0.95 17.98 -24.15
N ALA A 397 -1.90 17.74 -23.24
CA ALA A 397 -2.38 18.74 -22.30
C ALA A 397 -1.31 19.11 -21.26
N LEU A 398 -0.56 18.13 -20.71
CA LEU A 398 0.56 18.40 -19.81
C LEU A 398 1.66 19.21 -20.49
N GLY A 399 1.99 18.90 -21.76
CA GLY A 399 2.92 19.70 -22.54
C GLY A 399 2.46 21.17 -22.71
N GLN A 400 1.17 21.38 -22.93
CA GLN A 400 0.56 22.72 -22.98
C GLN A 400 0.64 23.44 -21.62
N ASP A 401 0.34 22.75 -20.52
CA ASP A 401 0.40 23.34 -19.18
C ASP A 401 1.84 23.76 -18.84
N ILE A 402 2.83 22.91 -19.05
CA ILE A 402 4.25 23.23 -18.86
C ILE A 402 4.62 24.53 -19.60
N GLN A 403 4.17 24.72 -20.85
CA GLN A 403 4.45 25.92 -21.60
C GLN A 403 3.78 27.17 -21.02
N GLN A 404 2.62 27.03 -20.38
CA GLN A 404 1.88 28.14 -19.79
C GLN A 404 2.37 28.56 -18.40
N LEU A 405 3.18 27.75 -17.72
CA LEU A 405 3.70 28.04 -16.38
C LEU A 405 4.58 29.30 -16.41
N SER A 406 4.10 30.39 -15.81
CA SER A 406 4.81 31.66 -15.78
C SER A 406 6.01 31.68 -14.83
N TRP A 407 6.04 30.78 -13.83
CA TRP A 407 7.11 30.69 -12.85
C TRP A 407 8.33 29.91 -13.33
N MET A 408 8.17 29.05 -14.34
CA MET A 408 9.21 28.17 -14.89
C MET A 408 9.92 28.87 -16.07
N SER A 409 11.25 28.88 -16.06
CA SER A 409 12.07 29.42 -17.12
C SER A 409 12.01 28.57 -18.40
N PRO A 410 12.33 29.16 -19.57
CA PRO A 410 12.39 28.41 -20.83
C PRO A 410 13.38 27.24 -20.79
N ALA A 411 14.48 27.35 -20.06
CA ALA A 411 15.46 26.27 -19.92
C ALA A 411 14.88 25.05 -19.22
N THR A 412 14.21 25.25 -18.07
CA THR A 412 13.57 24.16 -17.33
C THR A 412 12.40 23.58 -18.10
N LYS A 413 11.61 24.39 -18.82
CA LYS A 413 10.51 23.90 -19.70
C LYS A 413 11.00 22.91 -20.74
N VAL A 414 12.16 23.20 -21.36
CA VAL A 414 12.76 22.30 -22.36
C VAL A 414 13.10 20.93 -21.76
N GLU A 415 13.67 20.90 -20.55
CA GLU A 415 13.99 19.63 -19.88
C GLU A 415 12.72 18.91 -19.42
N ALA A 416 11.72 19.64 -18.89
CA ALA A 416 10.42 19.07 -18.52
C ALA A 416 9.71 18.42 -19.73
N GLU A 417 9.71 19.07 -20.91
CA GLU A 417 9.16 18.48 -22.13
C GLU A 417 9.92 17.24 -22.60
N LYS A 418 11.26 17.23 -22.46
CA LYS A 418 12.03 16.02 -22.79
C LYS A 418 11.65 14.87 -21.90
N LYS A 419 11.49 15.13 -20.60
CA LYS A 419 11.07 14.11 -19.63
C LYS A 419 9.66 13.61 -19.92
N LEU A 420 8.71 14.50 -20.20
CA LEU A 420 7.36 14.14 -20.61
C LEU A 420 7.35 13.23 -21.85
N LYS A 421 8.10 13.59 -22.89
CA LYS A 421 8.19 12.78 -24.12
C LYS A 421 8.90 11.44 -23.95
N ALA A 422 9.62 11.26 -22.84
CA ALA A 422 10.31 10.03 -22.51
C ALA A 422 9.48 9.12 -21.57
N ILE A 423 8.31 9.56 -21.10
CA ILE A 423 7.40 8.73 -20.34
C ILE A 423 6.97 7.54 -21.22
N ARG A 424 6.97 6.36 -20.65
CA ARG A 424 6.50 5.13 -21.29
C ARG A 424 5.16 4.71 -20.71
N ASP A 425 4.25 4.27 -21.57
CA ASP A 425 2.90 3.86 -21.20
C ASP A 425 2.82 2.34 -21.10
N LYS A 426 2.32 1.83 -20.00
CA LYS A 426 1.99 0.43 -19.81
C LYS A 426 0.49 0.28 -19.50
N ILE A 427 -0.26 -0.33 -20.41
CA ILE A 427 -1.71 -0.40 -20.35
C ILE A 427 -2.18 -1.84 -20.35
N GLY A 428 -2.96 -2.20 -19.34
CA GLY A 428 -3.71 -3.45 -19.22
C GLY A 428 -2.95 -4.58 -18.54
N TYR A 429 -1.90 -5.10 -19.16
CA TYR A 429 -1.18 -6.28 -18.70
C TYR A 429 0.22 -6.41 -19.33
N PRO A 430 1.12 -7.23 -18.72
CA PRO A 430 2.49 -7.43 -19.22
C PRO A 430 2.53 -8.03 -20.63
N GLU A 431 3.47 -7.58 -21.46
CA GLU A 431 3.79 -8.24 -22.73
C GLU A 431 4.43 -9.61 -22.52
N ASN A 432 5.32 -9.68 -21.51
CA ASN A 432 6.03 -10.88 -21.12
C ASN A 432 5.51 -11.36 -19.75
N TRP A 433 4.86 -12.52 -19.71
CA TRP A 433 4.35 -13.09 -18.48
C TRP A 433 5.46 -13.74 -17.67
N ARG A 434 5.38 -13.65 -16.34
CA ARG A 434 6.30 -14.30 -15.41
C ARG A 434 6.25 -15.81 -15.57
N ASP A 435 7.43 -16.44 -15.63
CA ASP A 435 7.58 -17.90 -15.69
C ASP A 435 7.56 -18.51 -14.29
N TYR A 436 6.46 -19.18 -13.95
CA TYR A 436 6.30 -19.91 -12.71
C TYR A 436 6.68 -21.39 -12.80
N SER A 437 7.35 -21.83 -13.87
CA SER A 437 7.66 -23.27 -14.08
C SER A 437 8.41 -23.90 -12.93
N LYS A 438 9.34 -23.15 -12.31
CA LYS A 438 10.18 -23.58 -11.17
C LYS A 438 9.45 -23.56 -9.83
N LEU A 439 8.34 -22.86 -9.69
CA LEU A 439 7.59 -22.78 -8.43
C LEU A 439 6.82 -24.09 -8.20
N ILE A 440 7.12 -24.77 -7.10
CA ILE A 440 6.41 -25.99 -6.68
C ILE A 440 5.27 -25.60 -5.74
N VAL A 441 4.05 -26.00 -6.09
CA VAL A 441 2.85 -25.75 -5.28
C VAL A 441 2.19 -27.08 -4.93
N LYS A 442 1.90 -27.29 -3.63
CA LYS A 442 1.21 -28.46 -3.10
C LYS A 442 -0.18 -28.08 -2.61
N ARG A 443 -1.15 -28.98 -2.78
CA ARG A 443 -2.56 -28.73 -2.46
C ARG A 443 -2.87 -28.73 -0.96
N ASP A 444 -2.03 -29.33 -0.17
CA ASP A 444 -2.20 -29.61 1.28
C ASP A 444 -1.09 -29.00 2.17
N ASP A 445 -0.41 -27.95 1.69
CA ASP A 445 0.75 -27.39 2.38
C ASP A 445 0.78 -25.86 2.21
N LEU A 446 -0.07 -25.15 2.95
CA LEU A 446 -0.24 -23.70 2.84
C LEU A 446 1.03 -22.93 3.21
N ILE A 447 1.60 -23.18 4.40
CA ILE A 447 2.81 -22.48 4.86
C ILE A 447 3.98 -22.82 3.95
N GLY A 448 4.21 -24.09 3.65
CA GLY A 448 5.27 -24.46 2.72
C GLY A 448 5.08 -23.91 1.28
N ASN A 449 3.84 -23.65 0.83
CA ASN A 449 3.62 -22.94 -0.42
C ASN A 449 4.03 -21.46 -0.32
N ARG A 450 3.75 -20.79 0.81
CA ARG A 450 4.20 -19.42 1.06
C ARG A 450 5.73 -19.33 1.08
N GLU A 451 6.39 -20.22 1.81
CA GLU A 451 7.85 -20.29 1.87
C GLU A 451 8.48 -20.54 0.49
N ARG A 452 7.98 -21.52 -0.24
CA ARG A 452 8.46 -21.79 -1.61
C ARG A 452 8.25 -20.62 -2.55
N ASN A 453 7.13 -19.89 -2.39
CA ASN A 453 6.89 -18.68 -3.16
C ASN A 453 7.85 -17.55 -2.75
N SER A 454 8.09 -17.35 -1.46
CA SER A 454 9.07 -16.37 -0.96
C SER A 454 10.46 -16.67 -1.52
N ILE A 455 10.93 -17.92 -1.41
CA ILE A 455 12.20 -18.37 -1.98
C ILE A 455 12.26 -18.15 -3.50
N PHE A 456 11.16 -18.44 -4.21
CA PHE A 456 11.07 -18.24 -5.66
C PHE A 456 11.21 -16.76 -6.04
N GLU A 457 10.49 -15.86 -5.36
CA GLU A 457 10.52 -14.41 -5.62
C GLU A 457 11.87 -13.79 -5.22
N THR A 458 12.43 -14.15 -4.06
CA THR A 458 13.76 -13.71 -3.63
C THR A 458 14.83 -14.12 -4.64
N ASN A 459 14.83 -15.39 -5.08
CA ASN A 459 15.80 -15.85 -6.09
C ASN A 459 15.61 -15.16 -7.44
N ARG A 460 14.36 -14.84 -7.83
CA ARG A 460 14.05 -14.10 -9.05
C ARG A 460 14.56 -12.67 -8.96
N ASP A 461 14.38 -12.03 -7.82
CA ASP A 461 14.84 -10.68 -7.57
C ASP A 461 16.36 -10.60 -7.56
N LEU A 462 17.03 -11.42 -6.74
CA LEU A 462 18.50 -11.48 -6.68
C LEU A 462 19.14 -11.84 -8.03
N ALA A 463 18.44 -12.59 -8.89
CA ALA A 463 18.91 -12.91 -10.22
C ALA A 463 18.95 -11.71 -11.19
N LYS A 464 18.40 -10.56 -10.83
CA LYS A 464 18.49 -9.31 -11.59
C LYS A 464 19.84 -8.63 -11.44
N TYR A 465 20.53 -8.83 -10.30
CA TYR A 465 21.82 -8.19 -10.03
C TYR A 465 22.80 -8.32 -11.20
N GLY A 466 23.39 -7.18 -11.59
CA GLY A 466 24.33 -7.09 -12.70
C GLY A 466 23.74 -7.31 -14.10
N LYS A 467 22.42 -7.42 -14.23
CA LYS A 467 21.73 -7.46 -15.53
C LYS A 467 21.16 -6.10 -15.91
N PRO A 468 20.86 -5.86 -17.20
CA PRO A 468 20.09 -4.70 -17.61
C PRO A 468 18.72 -4.67 -16.92
N VAL A 469 18.22 -3.47 -16.65
CA VAL A 469 16.87 -3.26 -16.11
C VAL A 469 15.83 -3.75 -17.11
N ASP A 470 14.86 -4.52 -16.65
CA ASP A 470 13.70 -4.90 -17.44
C ASP A 470 12.63 -3.80 -17.38
N GLU A 471 12.60 -2.96 -18.42
CA GLU A 471 11.64 -1.87 -18.54
C GLU A 471 10.19 -2.35 -18.72
N LYS A 472 9.97 -3.64 -19.06
CA LYS A 472 8.65 -4.23 -19.27
C LYS A 472 8.07 -4.90 -18.03
N GLU A 473 8.84 -5.01 -16.95
CA GLU A 473 8.39 -5.60 -15.70
C GLU A 473 7.31 -4.72 -15.04
N TRP A 474 6.24 -5.36 -14.55
CA TRP A 474 5.12 -4.72 -13.86
C TRP A 474 5.23 -4.90 -12.35
N GLY A 475 4.86 -3.86 -11.59
CA GLY A 475 4.76 -3.91 -10.12
C GLY A 475 3.40 -4.35 -9.60
N MET A 476 2.36 -4.41 -10.48
CA MET A 476 1.00 -4.79 -10.10
C MET A 476 0.46 -5.88 -11.02
N THR A 477 -0.45 -6.71 -10.47
CA THR A 477 -1.13 -7.76 -11.24
C THR A 477 -2.28 -7.19 -12.08
N PRO A 478 -2.65 -7.82 -13.21
CA PRO A 478 -3.67 -7.28 -14.11
C PRO A 478 -5.04 -6.99 -13.46
N PRO A 479 -5.56 -7.77 -12.48
CA PRO A 479 -6.85 -7.47 -11.85
C PRO A 479 -6.82 -6.33 -10.82
N THR A 480 -5.64 -5.77 -10.52
CA THR A 480 -5.48 -4.70 -9.51
C THR A 480 -6.27 -3.45 -9.89
N VAL A 481 -7.01 -2.90 -8.93
CA VAL A 481 -7.73 -1.62 -9.07
C VAL A 481 -6.84 -0.50 -8.52
N ASN A 482 -5.84 -0.16 -9.27
CA ASN A 482 -4.88 0.92 -9.01
C ASN A 482 -4.09 1.25 -10.27
N ALA A 483 -3.23 2.29 -10.20
CA ALA A 483 -2.24 2.69 -11.18
C ALA A 483 -0.96 3.11 -10.44
N TYR A 484 0.15 3.31 -11.16
CA TYR A 484 1.37 3.84 -10.55
C TYR A 484 2.33 4.43 -11.59
N TYR A 485 3.14 5.38 -11.14
CA TYR A 485 4.32 5.89 -11.84
C TYR A 485 5.61 5.30 -11.22
N SER A 486 6.59 4.91 -12.04
CA SER A 486 7.94 4.51 -11.61
C SER A 486 8.94 5.60 -11.96
N PRO A 487 9.50 6.33 -10.98
CA PRO A 487 10.43 7.42 -11.24
C PRO A 487 11.78 6.94 -11.83
N ASP A 488 12.24 5.77 -11.41
CA ASP A 488 13.45 5.09 -11.86
C ASP A 488 13.36 4.58 -13.31
N LYS A 489 12.13 4.29 -13.78
CA LYS A 489 11.85 3.85 -15.16
C LYS A 489 11.22 4.93 -16.02
N ASN A 490 10.75 6.02 -15.44
CA ASN A 490 9.97 7.07 -16.09
C ASN A 490 8.79 6.47 -16.89
N ASP A 491 7.97 5.66 -16.23
CA ASP A 491 6.81 5.02 -16.86
C ASP A 491 5.53 5.13 -16.02
N ILE A 492 4.37 5.14 -16.69
CA ILE A 492 3.02 5.11 -16.11
C ILE A 492 2.37 3.76 -16.39
N ASN A 493 1.69 3.19 -15.39
CA ASN A 493 1.24 1.81 -15.43
C ASN A 493 -0.24 1.72 -15.01
N PHE A 494 -1.11 1.19 -15.90
CA PHE A 494 -2.55 1.06 -15.69
C PHE A 494 -2.99 -0.40 -15.84
N PRO A 495 -3.06 -1.19 -14.76
CA PRO A 495 -3.60 -2.54 -14.80
C PRO A 495 -5.03 -2.59 -15.36
N ALA A 496 -5.38 -3.66 -16.08
CA ALA A 496 -6.71 -3.84 -16.65
C ALA A 496 -7.85 -3.73 -15.62
N GLY A 497 -7.54 -4.03 -14.36
CA GLY A 497 -8.49 -4.01 -13.25
C GLY A 497 -9.14 -2.65 -12.97
N ILE A 498 -8.41 -1.54 -13.18
CA ILE A 498 -8.95 -0.19 -12.99
C ILE A 498 -9.68 0.35 -14.24
N LEU A 499 -9.40 -0.22 -15.42
CA LEU A 499 -9.92 0.25 -16.71
C LEU A 499 -11.37 -0.17 -16.94
N GLN A 500 -12.21 0.04 -15.95
CA GLN A 500 -13.62 -0.32 -15.86
C GLN A 500 -14.42 0.74 -15.07
N PRO A 501 -15.77 0.78 -15.18
CA PRO A 501 -16.57 1.60 -14.28
C PRO A 501 -16.24 1.33 -12.79
N PRO A 502 -16.15 2.38 -11.97
CA PRO A 502 -16.58 3.76 -12.22
C PRO A 502 -15.53 4.65 -12.89
N PHE A 503 -14.30 4.16 -13.16
CA PHE A 503 -13.18 4.97 -13.65
C PHE A 503 -13.25 5.18 -15.17
N TYR A 504 -13.53 4.12 -15.92
CA TYR A 504 -13.60 4.15 -17.38
C TYR A 504 -14.80 3.39 -17.93
N ASP A 505 -15.51 4.00 -18.89
CA ASP A 505 -16.56 3.34 -19.66
C ASP A 505 -16.56 3.88 -21.08
N ASN A 506 -16.33 3.02 -22.07
CA ASN A 506 -16.34 3.39 -23.49
C ASN A 506 -17.72 3.89 -24.00
N LYS A 507 -18.79 3.77 -23.18
CA LYS A 507 -20.13 4.26 -23.48
C LYS A 507 -20.47 5.58 -22.78
N ALA A 508 -19.62 6.02 -21.83
CA ALA A 508 -19.80 7.30 -21.16
C ALA A 508 -19.35 8.46 -22.06
N ASP A 509 -19.90 9.66 -21.80
CA ASP A 509 -19.41 10.87 -22.45
C ASP A 509 -17.98 11.21 -22.04
N ALA A 510 -17.33 12.06 -22.84
CA ALA A 510 -15.93 12.44 -22.61
C ALA A 510 -15.70 13.05 -21.23
N ALA A 511 -16.62 13.91 -20.75
CA ALA A 511 -16.48 14.57 -19.46
C ALA A 511 -16.38 13.56 -18.30
N VAL A 512 -17.18 12.48 -18.34
CA VAL A 512 -17.13 11.40 -17.34
C VAL A 512 -15.82 10.63 -17.41
N ASN A 513 -15.34 10.26 -18.61
CA ASN A 513 -14.09 9.52 -18.75
C ASN A 513 -12.87 10.38 -18.39
N PHE A 514 -12.82 11.64 -18.77
CA PHE A 514 -11.75 12.55 -18.37
C PHE A 514 -11.79 12.88 -16.87
N GLY A 515 -12.99 13.03 -16.26
CA GLY A 515 -13.14 13.23 -14.82
C GLY A 515 -12.90 11.96 -13.98
N GLY A 516 -13.02 10.78 -14.60
CA GLY A 516 -12.70 9.48 -14.00
C GLY A 516 -11.26 9.07 -14.27
N ILE A 517 -11.07 8.16 -15.23
CA ILE A 517 -9.72 7.62 -15.54
C ILE A 517 -8.76 8.69 -16.07
N GLY A 518 -9.25 9.74 -16.73
CA GLY A 518 -8.40 10.82 -17.23
C GLY A 518 -7.67 11.53 -16.10
N VAL A 519 -8.34 11.83 -14.98
CA VAL A 519 -7.67 12.42 -13.80
C VAL A 519 -6.65 11.44 -13.21
N VAL A 520 -6.94 10.13 -13.19
CA VAL A 520 -5.97 9.12 -12.72
C VAL A 520 -4.73 9.10 -13.64
N ILE A 521 -4.91 9.15 -14.96
CA ILE A 521 -3.78 9.19 -15.90
C ILE A 521 -2.94 10.48 -15.70
N GLY A 522 -3.61 11.63 -15.58
CA GLY A 522 -2.93 12.90 -15.32
C GLY A 522 -2.20 12.92 -13.98
N HIS A 523 -2.75 12.26 -12.95
CA HIS A 523 -2.14 12.04 -11.65
C HIS A 523 -0.82 11.25 -11.79
N GLU A 524 -0.85 10.09 -12.46
CA GLU A 524 0.36 9.30 -12.66
C GLU A 524 1.43 10.06 -13.48
N MET A 525 1.02 10.80 -14.51
CA MET A 525 1.96 11.67 -15.26
C MET A 525 2.56 12.76 -14.38
N THR A 526 1.76 13.35 -13.48
CA THR A 526 2.23 14.42 -12.59
C THR A 526 3.22 13.91 -11.56
N HIS A 527 3.16 12.63 -11.16
CA HIS A 527 4.19 12.01 -10.33
C HIS A 527 5.60 12.10 -10.92
N GLY A 528 5.74 12.18 -12.23
CA GLY A 528 7.02 12.50 -12.86
C GLY A 528 7.58 13.89 -12.51
N PHE A 529 6.74 14.77 -11.95
CA PHE A 529 7.03 16.17 -11.69
C PHE A 529 6.65 16.63 -10.27
N ASP A 530 6.28 15.72 -9.37
CA ASP A 530 6.01 15.98 -7.95
C ASP A 530 7.30 16.19 -7.13
N ASP A 531 7.21 16.23 -5.80
CA ASP A 531 8.34 16.46 -4.89
C ASP A 531 9.42 15.36 -4.99
N GLN A 532 9.06 14.15 -5.38
CA GLN A 532 9.98 13.03 -5.61
C GLN A 532 10.38 12.91 -7.08
N GLY A 533 9.42 12.78 -7.98
CA GLY A 533 9.68 12.57 -9.39
C GLY A 533 10.45 13.73 -10.03
N SER A 534 10.29 14.96 -9.53
CA SER A 534 11.08 16.13 -9.98
C SER A 534 12.59 15.98 -9.71
N GLN A 535 13.02 15.06 -8.85
CA GLN A 535 14.41 14.78 -8.55
C GLN A 535 15.05 13.81 -9.55
N TYR A 536 14.25 13.13 -10.38
CA TYR A 536 14.70 12.18 -11.39
C TYR A 536 14.71 12.82 -12.79
N ASP A 537 15.76 12.56 -13.56
CA ASP A 537 15.84 12.98 -14.96
C ASP A 537 14.98 12.08 -15.89
N LEU A 538 14.96 12.37 -17.16
CA LEU A 538 14.19 11.62 -18.17
C LEU A 538 14.58 10.14 -18.32
N ASN A 539 15.76 9.76 -17.83
CA ASN A 539 16.26 8.39 -17.87
C ASN A 539 16.05 7.65 -16.53
N GLY A 540 15.47 8.31 -15.51
CA GLY A 540 15.27 7.73 -14.19
C GLY A 540 16.45 7.84 -13.23
N ASN A 541 17.43 8.71 -13.51
CA ASN A 541 18.53 8.98 -12.59
C ASN A 541 18.18 10.12 -11.64
N VAL A 542 18.52 10.00 -10.36
CA VAL A 542 18.46 11.11 -9.41
C VAL A 542 19.48 12.16 -9.81
N LYS A 543 19.00 13.24 -10.43
CA LYS A 543 19.80 14.29 -11.01
C LYS A 543 19.03 15.59 -11.07
N VAL A 544 19.67 16.68 -10.61
CA VAL A 544 19.10 18.03 -10.74
C VAL A 544 19.11 18.45 -12.20
N TRP A 545 17.92 18.68 -12.76
CA TRP A 545 17.71 19.18 -14.14
C TRP A 545 17.05 20.56 -14.20
N TRP A 546 16.72 21.10 -13.04
CA TRP A 546 16.14 22.42 -12.83
C TRP A 546 17.22 23.53 -12.83
N THR A 547 16.86 24.75 -13.24
CA THR A 547 17.65 25.90 -12.84
C THR A 547 17.50 26.11 -11.32
N PRO A 548 18.52 26.67 -10.63
CA PRO A 548 18.42 26.92 -9.18
C PRO A 548 17.22 27.80 -8.80
N GLU A 549 16.90 28.80 -9.61
CA GLU A 549 15.79 29.72 -9.39
C GLU A 549 14.43 29.03 -9.54
N ASP A 550 14.28 28.16 -10.52
CA ASP A 550 13.03 27.43 -10.74
C ASP A 550 12.83 26.35 -9.67
N LEU A 551 13.90 25.68 -9.25
CA LEU A 551 13.83 24.73 -8.13
C LEU A 551 13.41 25.43 -6.83
N ALA A 552 13.88 26.66 -6.57
CA ALA A 552 13.47 27.44 -5.40
C ALA A 552 11.97 27.79 -5.46
N LYS A 553 11.46 28.23 -6.64
CA LYS A 553 10.04 28.53 -6.85
C LYS A 553 9.16 27.27 -6.74
N PHE A 554 9.63 26.14 -7.25
CA PHE A 554 8.95 24.86 -7.11
C PHE A 554 8.80 24.48 -5.62
N LYS A 555 9.89 24.56 -4.86
CA LYS A 555 9.87 24.28 -3.41
C LYS A 555 8.96 25.24 -2.62
N GLU A 556 8.89 26.51 -3.00
CA GLU A 556 7.96 27.46 -2.38
C GLU A 556 6.49 27.04 -2.62
N ARG A 557 6.16 26.57 -3.82
CA ARG A 557 4.81 26.15 -4.21
C ARG A 557 4.41 24.83 -3.55
N THR A 558 5.30 23.86 -3.54
CA THR A 558 5.05 22.59 -2.86
C THR A 558 4.94 22.76 -1.34
N GLU A 559 5.70 23.70 -0.75
CA GLU A 559 5.57 24.03 0.67
C GLU A 559 4.24 24.73 0.99
N CYS A 560 3.70 25.57 0.06
CA CYS A 560 2.34 26.12 0.17
C CYS A 560 1.32 24.97 0.26
N GLU A 561 1.41 24.01 -0.63
CA GLU A 561 0.51 22.85 -0.70
C GLU A 561 0.64 21.96 0.55
N ALA A 562 1.85 21.66 0.99
CA ALA A 562 2.06 20.88 2.22
C ALA A 562 1.38 21.54 3.45
N LYS A 563 1.56 22.85 3.62
CA LYS A 563 0.93 23.61 4.71
C LYS A 563 -0.60 23.68 4.61
N GLU A 564 -1.13 23.73 3.40
CA GLU A 564 -2.57 23.70 3.18
C GLU A 564 -3.16 22.36 3.67
N TYR A 565 -2.53 21.24 3.31
CA TYR A 565 -2.99 19.91 3.70
C TYR A 565 -2.74 19.59 5.18
N ASP A 566 -1.72 20.18 5.84
CA ASP A 566 -1.54 20.12 7.29
C ASP A 566 -2.74 20.70 8.06
N GLY A 567 -3.51 21.58 7.44
CA GLY A 567 -4.74 22.17 7.98
C GLY A 567 -5.95 21.23 7.95
N PHE A 568 -5.91 20.12 7.21
CA PHE A 568 -7.07 19.27 6.99
C PHE A 568 -7.22 18.17 8.04
N THR A 569 -8.34 18.17 8.75
CA THR A 569 -8.63 17.20 9.81
C THR A 569 -9.25 15.94 9.22
N VAL A 570 -8.72 14.77 9.58
CA VAL A 570 -9.21 13.44 9.12
C VAL A 570 -9.91 12.64 10.21
N ALA A 571 -9.63 12.95 11.48
CA ALA A 571 -10.26 12.37 12.65
C ALA A 571 -10.19 13.37 13.81
N SER A 572 -10.98 13.19 14.86
CA SER A 572 -10.95 14.10 16.03
C SER A 572 -9.54 14.28 16.58
N GLY A 573 -9.01 15.50 16.52
CA GLY A 573 -7.65 15.84 16.97
C GLY A 573 -6.51 15.25 16.11
N GLN A 574 -6.78 14.81 14.87
CA GLN A 574 -5.78 14.31 13.93
C GLN A 574 -5.92 15.00 12.58
N ASN A 575 -4.90 15.73 12.20
CA ASN A 575 -4.76 16.27 10.85
C ASN A 575 -3.94 15.34 9.95
N LEU A 576 -3.97 15.62 8.65
CA LEU A 576 -3.02 15.07 7.68
C LEU A 576 -1.60 15.53 8.02
N ASN A 577 -0.62 14.81 7.54
CA ASN A 577 0.77 15.25 7.44
C ASN A 577 1.01 15.68 5.99
N GLY A 578 1.00 16.99 5.73
CA GLY A 578 1.10 17.55 4.39
C GLY A 578 2.42 17.18 3.68
N HIS A 579 3.52 17.04 4.41
CA HIS A 579 4.79 16.59 3.84
C HIS A 579 4.78 15.09 3.50
N LEU A 580 4.07 14.26 4.28
CA LEU A 580 3.90 12.84 3.92
C LEU A 580 3.06 12.68 2.66
N THR A 581 2.01 13.50 2.53
CA THR A 581 1.04 13.39 1.43
C THR A 581 1.35 14.32 0.24
N LEU A 582 2.47 15.03 0.25
CA LEU A 582 2.80 16.09 -0.71
C LEU A 582 2.79 15.59 -2.17
N GLY A 583 3.47 14.49 -2.48
CA GLY A 583 3.53 13.98 -3.85
C GLY A 583 2.16 13.61 -4.39
N GLU A 584 1.36 12.91 -3.57
CA GLU A 584 0.00 12.53 -3.94
C GLU A 584 -0.92 13.74 -4.13
N ASN A 585 -0.78 14.75 -3.27
CA ASN A 585 -1.58 15.97 -3.39
C ASN A 585 -1.18 16.77 -4.63
N THR A 586 0.13 16.91 -4.89
CA THR A 586 0.65 17.56 -6.09
C THR A 586 0.19 16.82 -7.37
N ALA A 587 0.20 15.49 -7.34
CA ALA A 587 -0.28 14.67 -8.44
C ALA A 587 -1.81 14.81 -8.66
N ASP A 588 -2.62 14.90 -7.60
CA ASP A 588 -4.06 15.15 -7.71
C ASP A 588 -4.36 16.54 -8.29
N ASN A 589 -3.66 17.58 -7.82
CA ASN A 589 -3.85 18.96 -8.31
C ASN A 589 -3.45 19.09 -9.79
N GLY A 590 -2.29 18.56 -10.18
CA GLY A 590 -1.82 18.53 -11.56
C GLY A 590 -2.71 17.67 -12.46
N GLY A 591 -3.02 16.45 -12.01
CA GLY A 591 -3.84 15.50 -12.75
C GLY A 591 -5.25 16.02 -13.05
N LEU A 592 -5.89 16.67 -12.07
CA LEU A 592 -7.21 17.30 -12.26
C LEU A 592 -7.15 18.38 -13.34
N ARG A 593 -6.12 19.23 -13.32
CA ARG A 593 -5.94 20.33 -14.28
C ARG A 593 -5.67 19.81 -15.69
N ILE A 594 -4.73 18.87 -15.82
CA ILE A 594 -4.34 18.28 -17.11
C ILE A 594 -5.54 17.58 -17.76
N ALA A 595 -6.29 16.80 -16.98
CA ALA A 595 -7.47 16.11 -17.48
C ALA A 595 -8.58 17.08 -17.91
N TYR A 596 -8.78 18.18 -17.20
CA TYR A 596 -9.72 19.22 -17.61
C TYR A 596 -9.28 19.91 -18.91
N MET A 597 -7.99 20.22 -19.04
CA MET A 597 -7.46 20.81 -20.28
C MET A 597 -7.63 19.86 -21.47
N ALA A 598 -7.35 18.58 -21.30
CA ALA A 598 -7.55 17.55 -22.33
C ALA A 598 -9.02 17.43 -22.73
N LEU A 599 -9.93 17.49 -21.77
CA LEU A 599 -11.39 17.55 -22.05
C LEU A 599 -11.74 18.78 -22.87
N MET A 600 -11.28 19.97 -22.47
CA MET A 600 -11.59 21.22 -23.20
C MET A 600 -11.02 21.19 -24.62
N ASN A 601 -9.82 20.66 -24.83
CA ASN A 601 -9.26 20.47 -26.16
C ASN A 601 -10.13 19.53 -27.02
N THR A 602 -10.58 18.42 -26.43
CA THR A 602 -11.48 17.47 -27.12
C THR A 602 -12.83 18.09 -27.49
N LEU A 603 -13.40 18.90 -26.60
CA LEU A 603 -14.70 19.57 -26.84
C LEU A 603 -14.57 20.74 -27.82
N ALA A 604 -13.39 21.35 -27.98
CA ALA A 604 -13.19 22.41 -28.97
C ALA A 604 -13.41 21.93 -30.42
N ASP A 605 -13.19 20.62 -30.66
CA ASP A 605 -13.42 19.99 -31.95
C ASP A 605 -14.89 19.57 -32.16
N ASP A 606 -15.71 19.59 -31.09
CA ASP A 606 -17.15 19.27 -31.12
C ASP A 606 -17.98 20.31 -30.35
N PRO A 607 -18.30 21.46 -30.96
CA PRO A 607 -19.09 22.53 -30.31
C PRO A 607 -20.47 22.08 -29.80
N ALA A 608 -21.08 21.07 -30.43
CA ALA A 608 -22.36 20.55 -30.00
C ALA A 608 -22.24 19.79 -28.66
N ALA A 609 -21.16 19.02 -28.48
CA ALA A 609 -20.84 18.35 -27.22
C ALA A 609 -20.41 19.35 -26.12
N ALA A 610 -19.72 20.44 -26.49
CA ALA A 610 -19.29 21.49 -25.56
C ALA A 610 -20.46 22.19 -24.84
N ASP A 611 -21.59 22.37 -25.53
CA ASP A 611 -22.80 23.02 -24.98
C ASP A 611 -23.84 22.02 -24.45
N ALA A 612 -23.67 20.73 -24.66
CA ALA A 612 -24.63 19.71 -24.30
C ALA A 612 -24.76 19.58 -22.78
N LYS A 613 -26.02 19.59 -22.30
CA LYS A 613 -26.33 19.20 -20.91
C LYS A 613 -26.84 17.78 -20.87
N ILE A 614 -26.13 16.92 -20.13
CA ILE A 614 -26.52 15.54 -19.87
C ILE A 614 -26.91 15.44 -18.39
N ASP A 615 -28.05 14.86 -18.08
CA ASP A 615 -28.64 14.79 -16.72
C ASP A 615 -28.79 16.16 -16.04
N GLY A 616 -28.86 17.25 -16.84
CA GLY A 616 -28.98 18.64 -16.38
C GLY A 616 -27.65 19.33 -16.06
N TYR A 617 -26.51 18.66 -16.23
CA TYR A 617 -25.16 19.17 -15.95
C TYR A 617 -24.41 19.49 -17.26
N THR A 618 -23.63 20.58 -17.25
CA THR A 618 -22.69 20.91 -18.33
C THR A 618 -21.51 19.93 -18.35
N PRO A 619 -20.73 19.84 -19.45
CA PRO A 619 -19.54 18.99 -19.49
C PRO A 619 -18.56 19.28 -18.34
N SER A 620 -18.30 20.57 -18.03
CA SER A 620 -17.43 20.94 -16.91
C SER A 620 -17.99 20.46 -15.56
N GLN A 621 -19.29 20.60 -15.32
CA GLN A 621 -19.91 20.09 -14.09
C GLN A 621 -19.84 18.57 -14.02
N ARG A 622 -20.08 17.87 -15.13
CA ARG A 622 -19.98 16.40 -15.19
C ARG A 622 -18.55 15.91 -14.92
N PHE A 623 -17.54 16.62 -15.46
CA PHE A 623 -16.14 16.34 -15.19
C PHE A 623 -15.83 16.39 -13.70
N PHE A 624 -16.11 17.50 -13.02
CA PHE A 624 -15.85 17.62 -11.60
C PHE A 624 -16.68 16.64 -10.76
N LEU A 625 -17.94 16.40 -11.13
CA LEU A 625 -18.76 15.39 -10.45
C LEU A 625 -18.22 13.97 -10.62
N ALA A 626 -17.76 13.59 -11.81
CA ALA A 626 -17.14 12.29 -12.05
C ALA A 626 -15.87 12.15 -11.21
N TYR A 627 -15.00 13.18 -11.16
CA TYR A 627 -13.85 13.23 -10.28
C TYR A 627 -14.25 13.06 -8.80
N GLY A 628 -15.21 13.83 -8.31
CA GLY A 628 -15.71 13.69 -6.95
C GLY A 628 -16.19 12.26 -6.66
N GLN A 629 -16.95 11.69 -7.61
CA GLN A 629 -17.59 10.39 -7.43
C GLN A 629 -16.63 9.21 -7.38
N ILE A 630 -15.51 9.21 -8.11
CA ILE A 630 -14.52 8.11 -8.00
C ILE A 630 -13.87 8.05 -6.62
N TRP A 631 -13.89 9.15 -5.85
CA TRP A 631 -13.34 9.25 -4.50
C TRP A 631 -14.37 9.09 -3.39
N CYS A 632 -15.70 8.90 -3.70
CA CYS A 632 -16.69 8.67 -2.66
C CYS A 632 -16.28 7.49 -1.77
N GLN A 633 -16.20 7.75 -0.45
CA GLN A 633 -15.85 6.72 0.53
C GLN A 633 -16.36 7.03 1.93
N ASN A 634 -16.59 5.98 2.70
CA ASN A 634 -16.71 5.98 4.15
C ASN A 634 -15.48 5.30 4.75
N GLN A 635 -14.99 5.73 5.92
CA GLN A 635 -13.89 5.09 6.64
C GLN A 635 -14.13 5.15 8.15
N THR A 636 -13.58 4.17 8.89
CA THR A 636 -13.60 4.20 10.35
C THR A 636 -12.61 5.24 10.88
N GLU A 637 -12.87 5.79 12.07
CA GLU A 637 -11.95 6.74 12.70
C GLU A 637 -10.57 6.12 12.96
N ALA A 638 -10.52 4.84 13.36
CA ALA A 638 -9.26 4.12 13.56
C ALA A 638 -8.45 4.04 12.26
N GLN A 639 -9.11 3.71 11.14
CA GLN A 639 -8.46 3.68 9.83
C GLN A 639 -7.98 5.06 9.38
N ALA A 640 -8.76 6.11 9.61
CA ALA A 640 -8.36 7.47 9.29
C ALA A 640 -7.07 7.88 10.03
N ARG A 641 -6.99 7.56 11.32
CA ARG A 641 -5.79 7.80 12.17
C ARG A 641 -4.58 6.98 11.73
N LEU A 642 -4.79 5.71 11.39
CA LEU A 642 -3.73 4.84 10.90
C LEU A 642 -3.15 5.40 9.61
N ARG A 643 -4.02 5.71 8.64
CA ARG A 643 -3.60 6.26 7.34
C ARG A 643 -2.89 7.61 7.45
N ALA A 644 -3.35 8.51 8.30
CA ALA A 644 -2.68 9.80 8.51
C ALA A 644 -1.21 9.69 8.94
N LYS A 645 -0.81 8.54 9.51
CA LYS A 645 0.58 8.27 9.93
C LYS A 645 1.36 7.44 8.91
N THR A 646 0.68 6.60 8.11
CA THR A 646 1.32 5.53 7.36
C THR A 646 1.13 5.60 5.84
N ASP A 647 0.12 6.34 5.36
CA ASP A 647 -0.28 6.36 3.96
C ASP A 647 0.09 7.72 3.33
N PRO A 648 0.82 7.75 2.21
CA PRO A 648 1.12 8.99 1.51
C PRO A 648 -0.12 9.64 0.86
N HIS A 649 -1.24 8.92 0.75
CA HIS A 649 -2.46 9.44 0.16
C HIS A 649 -3.36 10.13 1.19
N SER A 650 -3.85 11.30 0.88
CA SER A 650 -4.94 11.95 1.59
C SER A 650 -6.23 11.10 1.53
N SER A 651 -7.18 11.33 2.44
CA SER A 651 -8.50 10.66 2.36
C SER A 651 -9.27 11.13 1.12
N GLY A 652 -10.23 10.32 0.63
CA GLY A 652 -11.02 10.69 -0.55
C GLY A 652 -11.67 12.07 -0.46
N GLU A 653 -12.13 12.48 0.72
CA GLU A 653 -12.63 13.83 0.96
C GLU A 653 -11.58 14.90 0.62
N TRP A 654 -10.35 14.74 1.13
CA TRP A 654 -9.31 15.73 0.97
C TRP A 654 -8.59 15.65 -0.37
N ARG A 655 -8.57 14.49 -1.02
CA ARG A 655 -8.17 14.39 -2.44
C ARG A 655 -9.09 15.23 -3.33
N VAL A 656 -10.41 15.22 -3.07
CA VAL A 656 -11.37 16.02 -3.84
C VAL A 656 -11.34 17.49 -3.43
N LYS A 657 -11.55 17.80 -2.16
CA LYS A 657 -11.69 19.19 -1.69
C LYS A 657 -10.39 19.97 -1.86
N GLY A 658 -9.26 19.36 -1.53
CA GLY A 658 -7.92 19.97 -1.68
C GLY A 658 -7.59 20.31 -3.12
N ALA A 659 -7.87 19.41 -4.08
CA ALA A 659 -7.59 19.67 -5.49
C ALA A 659 -8.56 20.69 -6.11
N VAL A 660 -9.88 20.60 -5.87
CA VAL A 660 -10.84 21.52 -6.52
C VAL A 660 -10.74 22.94 -6.01
N GLN A 661 -10.38 23.16 -4.73
CA GLN A 661 -10.22 24.52 -4.18
C GLN A 661 -9.04 25.29 -4.77
N ASN A 662 -8.07 24.57 -5.36
CA ASN A 662 -6.90 25.11 -6.04
C ASN A 662 -7.12 25.32 -7.55
N PHE A 663 -8.38 25.19 -8.04
CA PHE A 663 -8.67 25.21 -9.45
C PHE A 663 -9.84 26.15 -9.81
N ASP A 664 -9.53 27.29 -10.38
CA ASP A 664 -10.50 28.35 -10.72
C ASP A 664 -11.66 27.89 -11.62
N GLU A 665 -11.39 26.92 -12.51
CA GLU A 665 -12.42 26.39 -13.42
C GLU A 665 -13.54 25.66 -12.69
N PHE A 666 -13.24 25.10 -11.51
CA PHE A 666 -14.28 24.57 -10.62
C PHE A 666 -15.25 25.68 -10.19
N GLY A 667 -14.70 26.81 -9.73
CA GLY A 667 -15.52 27.95 -9.33
C GLY A 667 -16.41 28.48 -10.46
N LYS A 668 -15.87 28.55 -11.69
CA LYS A 668 -16.64 28.92 -12.89
C LYS A 668 -17.76 27.94 -13.19
N ALA A 669 -17.48 26.62 -13.10
CA ALA A 669 -18.45 25.57 -13.41
C ALA A 669 -19.68 25.57 -12.45
N PHE A 670 -19.47 25.87 -11.17
CA PHE A 670 -20.52 25.85 -10.14
C PHE A 670 -20.99 27.25 -9.71
N GLY A 671 -20.38 28.32 -10.23
CA GLY A 671 -20.76 29.71 -9.90
C GLY A 671 -20.27 30.14 -8.51
N CYS A 672 -19.19 29.56 -8.02
CA CYS A 672 -18.61 29.89 -6.71
C CYS A 672 -17.88 31.23 -6.74
N LYS A 673 -17.83 31.88 -5.58
CA LYS A 673 -17.19 33.21 -5.43
C LYS A 673 -15.94 33.08 -4.56
N ALA A 674 -14.96 33.92 -4.83
CA ALA A 674 -13.76 34.04 -3.99
C ALA A 674 -14.14 34.28 -2.52
N GLY A 675 -13.51 33.57 -1.61
CA GLY A 675 -13.77 33.58 -0.17
C GLY A 675 -14.81 32.54 0.30
N GLN A 676 -15.46 31.78 -0.58
CA GLN A 676 -16.22 30.61 -0.20
C GLN A 676 -15.26 29.42 0.13
N PRO A 677 -15.67 28.44 0.94
CA PRO A 677 -14.79 27.34 1.37
C PRO A 677 -14.09 26.62 0.22
N MET A 678 -14.77 26.38 -0.91
CA MET A 678 -14.17 25.73 -2.08
C MET A 678 -13.49 26.72 -3.06
N MET A 679 -13.39 28.02 -2.70
CA MET A 679 -12.72 29.05 -3.48
C MET A 679 -12.00 30.02 -2.54
N PRO A 680 -10.88 29.64 -1.93
CA PRO A 680 -10.15 30.48 -0.98
C PRO A 680 -9.80 31.84 -1.57
N ALA A 681 -9.87 32.90 -0.76
CA ALA A 681 -9.69 34.28 -1.23
C ALA A 681 -8.26 34.57 -1.75
N ASN A 682 -7.27 33.79 -1.29
CA ASN A 682 -5.88 33.85 -1.73
C ASN A 682 -5.58 33.07 -3.02
N GLY A 683 -6.57 32.41 -3.61
CA GLY A 683 -6.42 31.62 -4.85
C GLY A 683 -5.87 30.22 -4.69
N GLY A 684 -5.73 29.72 -3.43
CA GLY A 684 -5.18 28.38 -3.16
C GLY A 684 -3.69 28.22 -3.46
N CYS A 685 -3.20 26.98 -3.38
CA CYS A 685 -1.82 26.62 -3.71
C CYS A 685 -1.75 25.97 -5.11
N ARG A 686 -1.00 26.55 -6.00
CA ARG A 686 -0.83 26.03 -7.37
C ARG A 686 0.63 25.69 -7.64
N VAL A 687 0.91 24.44 -7.97
CA VAL A 687 2.22 23.95 -8.43
C VAL A 687 2.23 23.90 -9.95
N TRP A 688 1.36 23.12 -10.54
CA TRP A 688 1.18 22.91 -12.00
C TRP A 688 -0.05 23.63 -12.54
#